data_58c29e8c18b5c28454dfdfd335d6927a
#
_entry.id   58c29e8c18b5c28454dfdfd335d6927a
#
_cell.length_a   1.000
_cell.length_b   1.000
_cell.length_c   1.000
_cell.angle_alpha   90.00
_cell.angle_beta   90.00
_cell.angle_gamma   90.00
#
_symmetry.space_group_name_H-M   'P 1'
#
loop_
_entity.id
_entity.type
_entity.pdbx_description
1 polymer ?
#
loop_
_entity_poly.entity_id
_entity_poly.type
_entity_poly.pdbx_seq_one_letter_code
_entity_poly.pdbx_strand_id
1 'polypeptide(L)'
;MRDSIENISQLQKKLNDLQLENQILKNILDKAGLSYHKELSKLRQSGSKEAFDPEQGKRIIHPQAITENMANQFFSMFWGRQDVYAKRSVNKETGKVAYYPQCNNFWTNVCHKKIKDGINCKNCKNRSYKTITKKEILNHLQGKAYNASDVIGVYPLLSNGTCRFMVFDFDNHDKGADEKDFANSDDTWVEEVESMREICVLNGIEPLVERSRSGRGAHVWIFFDKPIAASFVRKFGFALLDKGAEQINLKSFKYYDRMLPVQDSLPEDSAVGNLIALPLQGKALQDGNSAFIDGNWNAYPNQWETLFNKPRLSQGFLEEKIKEWSNTIDDIAANAAESDREKPWNRMQHFNKNDVEGKLHIILANGIYVDNTNLNAAMQNRIRRMAAISNPVFYKNQAIGTSNYDTARWIYLGKDHLSGYIQIPRGLQDELWENIKQADIDYEMEDERQQGRKINVDFKGELRPEQDKALKELIRYDNGILHAATAFGKTVVSSAIIAQKKINTLIILESSALIEQWKEALEKFLNINEGLPAYETKTGRVRKRKSLIGTLQGAHDSMTGIIDIAMAGSLCKKGEYHNLLNEYGLVLVDECHHSASETIANVLKEVKAKYVYGVTATPKRGDGLEKINYMLIGPIRYSYTAKEKAKEQGIRHLVYPRFTRTVAPRGVIIGKMHPNEAYEIIHNNDLRDEQIIEDVKNCVSEGRTPVVLSRYKDHSEKLYERLKSYADYVFLMTGNNSKKEHRKILDQMSQVNNDKSMILVATGSLVGEGFDFPRLDTLFMATPVSFRGVVEQYAGRLNRDYAGKENVIIYDYVDNHVPMFDNMYMKRLKAYK
;
A
#
# COMPACT_ATOMS: atom_id res chain seq x y z
N MET A 1 -49.97 -26.87 23.96
CA MET A 1 -48.48 -26.93 24.19
C MET A 1 -47.82 -28.14 23.49
N ARG A 2 -48.34 -29.40 23.60
CA ARG A 2 -47.78 -30.54 22.84
C ARG A 2 -47.89 -30.32 21.30
N ASP A 3 -49.07 -29.95 20.81
CA ASP A 3 -49.27 -29.72 19.35
C ASP A 3 -48.42 -28.60 18.77
N SER A 4 -48.06 -27.58 19.57
CA SER A 4 -47.17 -26.50 19.16
C SER A 4 -45.70 -26.97 19.08
N ILE A 5 -45.28 -27.88 19.92
CA ILE A 5 -43.94 -28.46 19.94
C ILE A 5 -43.73 -29.44 18.78
N GLU A 6 -44.75 -30.28 18.49
CA GLU A 6 -44.73 -31.18 17.33
C GLU A 6 -44.73 -30.40 16.02
N ASN A 7 -45.48 -29.28 15.92
CA ASN A 7 -45.48 -28.41 14.74
C ASN A 7 -44.10 -27.71 14.52
N ILE A 8 -43.47 -27.28 15.62
CA ILE A 8 -42.12 -26.68 15.57
C ILE A 8 -41.08 -27.72 15.13
N SER A 9 -41.13 -28.94 15.65
CA SER A 9 -40.23 -30.03 15.27
C SER A 9 -40.40 -30.44 13.81
N GLN A 10 -41.66 -30.50 13.32
CA GLN A 10 -41.94 -30.78 11.89
C GLN A 10 -41.48 -29.64 10.97
N LEU A 11 -41.65 -28.37 11.37
CA LEU A 11 -41.16 -27.22 10.65
C LEU A 11 -39.62 -27.14 10.60
N GLN A 12 -38.98 -27.51 11.71
CA GLN A 12 -37.51 -27.60 11.77
C GLN A 12 -36.96 -28.71 10.87
N LYS A 13 -37.61 -29.87 10.85
CA LYS A 13 -37.24 -30.97 9.96
C LYS A 13 -37.40 -30.55 8.47
N LYS A 14 -38.53 -29.92 8.16
CA LYS A 14 -38.81 -29.43 6.81
C LYS A 14 -37.82 -28.32 6.36
N LEU A 15 -37.38 -27.47 7.29
CA LEU A 15 -36.37 -26.44 7.04
C LEU A 15 -35.00 -27.08 6.76
N ASN A 16 -34.62 -28.09 7.55
CA ASN A 16 -33.36 -28.83 7.32
C ASN A 16 -33.36 -29.59 5.99
N ASP A 17 -34.49 -30.21 5.64
CA ASP A 17 -34.63 -30.90 4.36
C ASP A 17 -34.54 -29.93 3.19
N LEU A 18 -35.16 -28.74 3.25
CA LEU A 18 -35.09 -27.69 2.24
C LEU A 18 -33.69 -27.07 2.16
N GLN A 19 -32.97 -26.92 3.27
CA GLN A 19 -31.59 -26.45 3.28
C GLN A 19 -30.64 -27.44 2.59
N LEU A 20 -30.82 -28.74 2.86
CA LEU A 20 -30.06 -29.80 2.22
C LEU A 20 -30.35 -29.89 0.73
N GLU A 21 -31.62 -29.80 0.33
CA GLU A 21 -32.04 -29.79 -1.07
C GLU A 21 -31.44 -28.57 -1.83
N ASN A 22 -31.49 -27.40 -1.20
CA ASN A 22 -30.90 -26.17 -1.74
C ASN A 22 -29.37 -26.28 -1.92
N GLN A 23 -28.72 -26.96 -0.99
CA GLN A 23 -27.26 -27.20 -1.05
C GLN A 23 -26.89 -28.19 -2.16
N ILE A 24 -27.69 -29.24 -2.36
CA ILE A 24 -27.54 -30.20 -3.45
C ILE A 24 -27.76 -29.52 -4.80
N LEU A 25 -28.80 -28.69 -4.93
CA LEU A 25 -29.10 -27.94 -6.16
C LEU A 25 -27.96 -26.94 -6.50
N LYS A 26 -27.45 -26.22 -5.53
CA LYS A 26 -26.30 -25.32 -5.70
C LYS A 26 -25.06 -26.08 -6.17
N ASN A 27 -24.75 -27.22 -5.54
CA ASN A 27 -23.64 -28.09 -5.95
C ASN A 27 -23.79 -28.64 -7.37
N ILE A 28 -25.03 -28.93 -7.80
CA ILE A 28 -25.32 -29.39 -9.18
C ILE A 28 -25.11 -28.25 -10.17
N LEU A 29 -25.59 -27.04 -9.84
CA LEU A 29 -25.43 -25.84 -10.67
C LEU A 29 -23.95 -25.46 -10.82
N ASP A 30 -23.19 -25.51 -9.73
CA ASP A 30 -21.75 -25.22 -9.71
C ASP A 30 -20.97 -26.24 -10.55
N LYS A 31 -21.31 -27.54 -10.45
CA LYS A 31 -20.70 -28.60 -11.28
C LYS A 31 -21.09 -28.47 -12.76
N ALA A 32 -22.26 -27.94 -13.04
CA ALA A 32 -22.73 -27.68 -14.39
C ALA A 32 -22.20 -26.36 -14.97
N GLY A 33 -21.43 -25.56 -14.19
CA GLY A 33 -20.93 -24.26 -14.62
C GLY A 33 -22.02 -23.19 -14.78
N LEU A 34 -23.22 -23.43 -14.22
CA LEU A 34 -24.36 -22.51 -14.32
C LEU A 34 -24.37 -21.52 -13.15
N SER A 35 -24.25 -20.23 -13.46
CA SER A 35 -24.28 -19.15 -12.45
C SER A 35 -25.70 -18.84 -12.00
N TYR A 36 -26.04 -19.15 -10.76
CA TYR A 36 -27.31 -18.78 -10.10
C TYR A 36 -27.20 -17.54 -9.22
N HIS A 37 -25.99 -17.01 -9.01
CA HIS A 37 -25.70 -15.90 -8.10
C HIS A 37 -26.38 -14.59 -8.54
N LYS A 38 -26.49 -14.35 -9.84
CA LYS A 38 -27.14 -13.15 -10.40
C LYS A 38 -28.66 -13.16 -10.10
N GLU A 39 -29.29 -14.33 -10.22
CA GLU A 39 -30.74 -14.47 -9.93
C GLU A 39 -31.01 -14.41 -8.41
N LEU A 40 -30.13 -15.00 -7.58
CA LEU A 40 -30.22 -14.86 -6.13
C LEU A 40 -30.00 -13.40 -5.66
N SER A 41 -29.05 -12.67 -6.27
CA SER A 41 -28.84 -11.26 -5.96
C SER A 41 -30.03 -10.38 -6.40
N LYS A 42 -30.61 -10.67 -7.56
CA LYS A 42 -31.84 -9.98 -8.03
C LYS A 42 -33.05 -10.29 -7.12
N LEU A 43 -33.22 -11.55 -6.70
CA LEU A 43 -34.28 -11.96 -5.77
C LEU A 43 -34.08 -11.34 -4.39
N ARG A 44 -32.86 -11.21 -3.92
CA ARG A 44 -32.53 -10.49 -2.67
C ARG A 44 -32.74 -8.97 -2.80
N GLN A 45 -32.51 -8.39 -3.98
CA GLN A 45 -32.79 -6.97 -4.27
C GLN A 45 -34.28 -6.66 -4.51
N SER A 46 -35.06 -7.64 -5.00
CA SER A 46 -36.50 -7.49 -5.22
C SER A 46 -37.36 -7.78 -3.98
N GLY A 47 -36.82 -8.49 -3.00
CA GLY A 47 -37.44 -8.73 -1.70
C GLY A 47 -37.16 -7.58 -0.74
N SER A 48 -38.11 -6.62 -0.67
CA SER A 48 -38.21 -5.48 0.27
C SER A 48 -36.96 -4.64 0.52
N LYS A 49 -37.04 -3.39 0.11
CA LYS A 49 -36.14 -2.28 0.48
C LYS A 49 -36.30 -1.84 1.96
N GLU A 50 -36.48 -2.74 2.89
CA GLU A 50 -36.25 -2.43 4.29
C GLU A 50 -34.76 -2.64 4.55
N ALA A 51 -34.04 -1.55 4.84
CA ALA A 51 -32.65 -1.60 5.24
C ALA A 51 -32.53 -2.58 6.40
N PHE A 52 -31.69 -3.61 6.26
CA PHE A 52 -31.45 -4.60 7.29
C PHE A 52 -30.86 -3.87 8.52
N ASP A 53 -31.61 -3.87 9.63
CA ASP A 53 -31.17 -3.30 10.89
C ASP A 53 -30.60 -4.40 11.80
N PRO A 54 -29.28 -4.46 12.02
CA PRO A 54 -28.67 -5.46 12.89
C PRO A 54 -29.13 -5.36 14.36
N GLU A 55 -29.77 -4.25 14.75
CA GLU A 55 -30.35 -4.08 16.07
C GLU A 55 -31.66 -4.87 16.27
N GLN A 56 -32.43 -5.09 15.19
CA GLN A 56 -33.70 -5.84 15.27
C GLN A 56 -33.54 -7.30 15.70
N GLY A 57 -32.39 -7.94 15.43
CA GLY A 57 -32.05 -9.30 15.82
C GLY A 57 -31.55 -9.45 17.27
N LYS A 58 -31.40 -8.34 18.01
CA LYS A 58 -30.92 -8.40 19.40
C LYS A 58 -31.98 -9.01 20.32
N ARG A 59 -31.65 -10.11 20.96
CA ARG A 59 -32.41 -10.69 22.04
C ARG A 59 -31.65 -10.54 23.34
N ILE A 60 -32.35 -10.11 24.40
CA ILE A 60 -31.83 -10.16 25.77
C ILE A 60 -31.67 -11.63 26.13
N ILE A 61 -30.45 -12.07 26.39
CA ILE A 61 -30.18 -13.43 26.86
C ILE A 61 -29.96 -13.35 28.36
N HIS A 62 -30.95 -13.86 29.09
CA HIS A 62 -30.84 -13.95 30.56
C HIS A 62 -29.74 -14.94 30.94
N PRO A 63 -28.88 -14.58 31.91
CA PRO A 63 -27.85 -15.47 32.40
C PRO A 63 -28.49 -16.77 32.92
N GLN A 64 -28.18 -17.88 32.28
CA GLN A 64 -28.52 -19.20 32.82
C GLN A 64 -27.61 -19.51 34.03
N ALA A 65 -28.03 -20.44 34.89
CA ALA A 65 -27.14 -20.93 35.93
C ALA A 65 -25.91 -21.60 35.29
N ILE A 66 -24.78 -20.94 35.31
CA ILE A 66 -23.53 -21.44 34.73
C ILE A 66 -22.89 -22.45 35.69
N THR A 67 -22.83 -23.71 35.28
CA THR A 67 -22.17 -24.76 36.02
C THR A 67 -20.66 -24.76 35.79
N GLU A 68 -19.89 -25.34 36.71
CA GLU A 68 -18.45 -25.52 36.50
C GLU A 68 -18.12 -26.37 35.27
N ASN A 69 -18.96 -27.36 34.96
CA ASN A 69 -18.79 -28.18 33.77
C ASN A 69 -18.96 -27.36 32.49
N MET A 70 -19.99 -26.51 32.42
CA MET A 70 -20.16 -25.58 31.28
C MET A 70 -18.96 -24.65 31.11
N ALA A 71 -18.44 -24.11 32.21
CA ALA A 71 -17.24 -23.24 32.14
C ALA A 71 -15.98 -23.99 31.65
N ASN A 72 -15.82 -25.26 32.06
CA ASN A 72 -14.73 -26.11 31.58
C ASN A 72 -14.86 -26.42 30.08
N GLN A 73 -16.04 -26.79 29.63
CA GLN A 73 -16.32 -27.06 28.22
C GLN A 73 -16.12 -25.78 27.36
N PHE A 74 -16.64 -24.64 27.84
CA PHE A 74 -16.42 -23.35 27.20
C PHE A 74 -14.92 -23.07 27.00
N PHE A 75 -14.15 -23.18 28.08
CA PHE A 75 -12.71 -22.93 28.02
C PHE A 75 -11.98 -23.93 27.14
N SER A 76 -12.46 -25.16 26.99
CA SER A 76 -11.90 -26.15 26.07
C SER A 76 -12.02 -25.74 24.59
N MET A 77 -13.02 -24.92 24.24
CA MET A 77 -13.20 -24.38 22.88
C MET A 77 -12.27 -23.19 22.61
N PHE A 78 -12.18 -22.26 23.57
CA PHE A 78 -11.45 -21.00 23.42
C PHE A 78 -10.06 -21.02 24.07
N TRP A 79 -9.47 -22.19 24.20
CA TRP A 79 -8.19 -22.36 24.87
C TRP A 79 -7.05 -21.73 24.06
N GLY A 80 -6.51 -20.63 24.58
CA GLY A 80 -5.25 -20.02 24.18
C GLY A 80 -4.13 -20.33 25.18
N ARG A 81 -3.19 -19.38 25.33
CA ARG A 81 -2.15 -19.45 26.39
C ARG A 81 -2.81 -19.56 27.75
N GLN A 82 -2.33 -20.50 28.57
CA GLN A 82 -2.84 -20.69 29.94
C GLN A 82 -2.01 -19.92 30.98
N ASP A 83 -0.77 -19.65 30.68
CA ASP A 83 0.19 -18.95 31.55
C ASP A 83 -0.04 -17.44 31.62
N VAL A 84 -0.91 -16.90 30.76
CA VAL A 84 -1.25 -15.47 30.73
C VAL A 84 -2.66 -15.24 30.19
N TYR A 85 -3.36 -14.29 30.74
CA TYR A 85 -4.63 -13.76 30.24
C TYR A 85 -4.71 -12.25 30.46
N ALA A 86 -5.57 -11.56 29.75
CA ALA A 86 -5.81 -10.14 29.93
C ALA A 86 -7.18 -9.86 30.53
N LYS A 87 -7.34 -8.75 31.24
CA LYS A 87 -8.62 -8.20 31.68
C LYS A 87 -8.87 -6.83 31.09
N ARG A 88 -10.14 -6.57 30.78
CA ARG A 88 -10.63 -5.25 30.36
C ARG A 88 -10.49 -4.24 31.49
N SER A 89 -10.04 -3.06 31.15
CA SER A 89 -9.94 -1.91 32.05
C SER A 89 -10.43 -0.66 31.34
N VAL A 90 -11.12 0.21 32.06
CA VAL A 90 -11.55 1.53 31.57
C VAL A 90 -10.79 2.58 32.33
N ASN A 91 -10.13 3.48 31.62
CA ASN A 91 -9.51 4.66 32.24
C ASN A 91 -10.62 5.57 32.74
N LYS A 92 -10.60 5.90 34.05
CA LYS A 92 -11.67 6.69 34.69
C LYS A 92 -11.73 8.14 34.19
N GLU A 93 -10.60 8.71 33.77
CA GLU A 93 -10.49 10.10 33.30
C GLU A 93 -10.86 10.26 31.83
N THR A 94 -10.38 9.34 30.97
CA THR A 94 -10.53 9.46 29.52
C THR A 94 -11.63 8.58 28.93
N GLY A 95 -12.23 7.67 29.73
CA GLY A 95 -13.17 6.65 29.27
C GLY A 95 -12.53 5.58 28.36
N LYS A 96 -11.25 5.67 28.03
CA LYS A 96 -10.57 4.78 27.08
C LYS A 96 -10.51 3.36 27.64
N VAL A 97 -10.97 2.40 26.79
CA VAL A 97 -10.93 0.96 27.08
C VAL A 97 -9.59 0.37 26.63
N ALA A 98 -9.02 -0.48 27.48
CA ALA A 98 -7.83 -1.27 27.12
C ALA A 98 -7.84 -2.63 27.84
N TYR A 99 -7.11 -3.60 27.27
CA TYR A 99 -6.90 -4.91 27.87
C TYR A 99 -5.47 -5.02 28.38
N TYR A 100 -5.30 -5.43 29.63
CA TYR A 100 -3.99 -5.56 30.25
C TYR A 100 -3.72 -7.00 30.67
N PRO A 101 -2.53 -7.56 30.33
CA PRO A 101 -2.09 -8.85 30.87
C PRO A 101 -2.08 -8.80 32.39
N GLN A 102 -2.60 -9.83 33.02
CA GLN A 102 -2.63 -9.91 34.48
C GLN A 102 -1.26 -10.36 35.02
N CYS A 103 -0.77 -9.65 36.03
CA CYS A 103 0.53 -9.86 36.62
C CYS A 103 0.46 -10.05 38.13
N ASN A 104 1.20 -11.02 38.68
CA ASN A 104 1.28 -11.27 40.12
C ASN A 104 1.89 -10.06 40.87
N ASN A 105 2.85 -9.39 40.25
CA ASN A 105 3.53 -8.24 40.82
C ASN A 105 2.81 -6.90 40.59
N PHE A 106 1.56 -6.93 40.07
CA PHE A 106 0.82 -5.71 39.80
C PHE A 106 0.56 -4.92 41.10
N TRP A 107 0.98 -3.66 41.14
CA TRP A 107 0.92 -2.76 42.31
C TRP A 107 1.74 -3.17 43.54
N THR A 108 2.63 -4.17 43.42
CA THR A 108 3.62 -4.46 44.46
C THR A 108 4.78 -3.43 44.43
N ASN A 109 5.67 -3.49 45.42
CA ASN A 109 6.80 -2.55 45.52
C ASN A 109 7.83 -2.70 44.34
N VAL A 110 7.79 -3.78 43.56
CA VAL A 110 8.64 -4.00 42.39
C VAL A 110 7.93 -3.64 41.08
N CYS A 111 6.69 -3.15 41.14
CA CYS A 111 5.89 -2.81 39.97
C CYS A 111 6.26 -1.43 39.45
N HIS A 112 6.78 -1.34 38.24
CA HIS A 112 7.18 -0.08 37.60
C HIS A 112 6.02 0.92 37.45
N LYS A 113 4.75 0.43 37.29
CA LYS A 113 3.57 1.31 37.31
C LYS A 113 3.36 1.99 38.67
N LYS A 114 3.68 1.30 39.79
CA LYS A 114 3.62 1.87 41.13
C LYS A 114 4.77 2.84 41.37
N ILE A 115 5.96 2.48 40.92
CA ILE A 115 7.19 3.28 41.05
C ILE A 115 7.14 4.53 40.16
N LYS A 116 6.35 4.52 39.07
CA LYS A 116 6.23 5.62 38.10
C LYS A 116 7.56 6.01 37.41
N ASP A 117 8.42 5.03 37.13
CA ASP A 117 9.73 5.21 36.50
C ASP A 117 9.71 5.20 34.95
N GLY A 118 8.51 5.25 34.37
CA GLY A 118 8.34 5.29 32.90
C GLY A 118 8.41 3.92 32.19
N ILE A 119 8.82 2.85 32.90
CA ILE A 119 8.89 1.50 32.32
C ILE A 119 7.48 0.93 32.18
N ASN A 120 7.06 0.63 30.94
CA ASN A 120 5.78 -0.01 30.69
C ASN A 120 5.84 -1.54 30.93
N CYS A 121 4.67 -2.20 31.08
CA CYS A 121 4.58 -3.64 31.36
C CYS A 121 5.21 -4.50 30.25
N LYS A 122 5.30 -4.03 29.02
CA LYS A 122 5.94 -4.74 27.91
C LYS A 122 7.45 -4.93 28.13
N ASN A 123 8.10 -3.94 28.73
CA ASN A 123 9.56 -3.91 28.97
C ASN A 123 9.93 -4.22 30.42
N CYS A 124 8.95 -4.62 31.26
CA CYS A 124 9.16 -4.87 32.68
C CYS A 124 9.90 -6.21 32.91
N LYS A 125 11.08 -6.15 33.55
CA LYS A 125 11.85 -7.35 33.95
C LYS A 125 11.23 -8.10 35.15
N ASN A 126 10.43 -7.42 35.98
CA ASN A 126 9.75 -7.98 37.15
C ASN A 126 8.37 -8.58 36.82
N ARG A 127 8.13 -8.83 35.54
CA ARG A 127 6.89 -9.36 35.04
C ARG A 127 6.69 -10.81 35.45
N SER A 128 5.54 -11.12 36.09
CA SER A 128 5.14 -12.49 36.47
C SER A 128 3.67 -12.64 36.11
N TYR A 129 3.37 -13.27 34.99
CA TYR A 129 1.99 -13.42 34.52
C TYR A 129 1.17 -14.34 35.42
N LYS A 130 -0.14 -14.09 35.44
CA LYS A 130 -1.11 -14.93 36.15
C LYS A 130 -1.66 -15.99 35.22
N THR A 131 -1.68 -17.23 35.69
CA THR A 131 -2.39 -18.32 35.03
C THR A 131 -3.90 -18.09 35.08
N ILE A 132 -4.59 -18.35 33.98
CA ILE A 132 -6.06 -18.28 33.95
C ILE A 132 -6.67 -19.39 34.79
N THR A 133 -7.70 -19.07 35.58
CA THR A 133 -8.38 -20.00 36.46
C THR A 133 -9.85 -20.15 36.10
N LYS A 134 -10.47 -21.27 36.58
CA LYS A 134 -11.92 -21.48 36.44
C LYS A 134 -12.75 -20.34 37.00
N LYS A 135 -12.29 -19.72 38.10
CA LYS A 135 -12.96 -18.58 38.73
C LYS A 135 -13.05 -17.40 37.79
N GLU A 136 -11.97 -17.14 37.03
CA GLU A 136 -11.94 -16.03 36.07
C GLU A 136 -12.93 -16.27 34.93
N ILE A 137 -12.98 -17.51 34.40
CA ILE A 137 -13.93 -17.90 33.35
C ILE A 137 -15.39 -17.78 33.87
N LEU A 138 -15.68 -18.28 35.08
CA LEU A 138 -17.01 -18.11 35.67
C LEU A 138 -17.40 -16.65 35.86
N ASN A 139 -16.47 -15.80 36.33
CA ASN A 139 -16.73 -14.36 36.48
C ASN A 139 -17.08 -13.71 35.13
N HIS A 140 -16.35 -14.06 34.07
CA HIS A 140 -16.60 -13.57 32.71
C HIS A 140 -18.00 -13.96 32.22
N LEU A 141 -18.35 -15.25 32.34
CA LEU A 141 -19.64 -15.79 31.90
C LEU A 141 -20.81 -15.24 32.72
N GLN A 142 -20.62 -14.98 34.03
CA GLN A 142 -21.63 -14.41 34.90
C GLN A 142 -21.83 -12.90 34.74
N GLY A 143 -20.77 -12.17 34.34
CA GLY A 143 -20.85 -10.74 34.06
C GLY A 143 -21.26 -9.85 35.22
N LYS A 144 -20.81 -10.17 36.46
CA LYS A 144 -21.24 -9.51 37.70
C LYS A 144 -20.58 -8.15 37.95
N ALA A 145 -19.44 -7.87 37.28
CA ALA A 145 -18.70 -6.63 37.46
C ALA A 145 -19.40 -5.46 36.79
N TYR A 146 -19.76 -4.44 37.56
CA TYR A 146 -20.49 -3.25 37.09
C TYR A 146 -19.79 -2.55 35.91
N ASN A 147 -18.45 -2.44 35.94
CA ASN A 147 -17.63 -1.80 34.92
C ASN A 147 -17.13 -2.78 33.84
N ALA A 148 -17.67 -4.00 33.79
CA ALA A 148 -17.21 -5.07 32.91
C ALA A 148 -15.70 -5.37 32.98
N SER A 149 -15.11 -5.24 34.21
CA SER A 149 -13.68 -5.60 34.44
C SER A 149 -13.46 -7.12 34.57
N ASP A 150 -14.51 -7.91 34.54
CA ASP A 150 -14.50 -9.36 34.46
C ASP A 150 -14.38 -9.91 33.01
N VAL A 151 -14.43 -9.05 32.01
CA VAL A 151 -14.18 -9.45 30.62
C VAL A 151 -12.75 -9.94 30.46
N ILE A 152 -12.60 -11.16 29.94
CA ILE A 152 -11.31 -11.82 29.71
C ILE A 152 -10.93 -11.73 28.24
N GLY A 153 -9.65 -11.45 27.98
CA GLY A 153 -9.00 -11.66 26.70
C GLY A 153 -8.01 -12.81 26.80
N VAL A 154 -8.03 -13.70 25.80
CA VAL A 154 -7.10 -14.80 25.64
C VAL A 154 -6.12 -14.54 24.49
N TYR A 155 -4.95 -15.17 24.54
CA TYR A 155 -3.93 -15.09 23.51
C TYR A 155 -3.95 -16.40 22.69
N PRO A 156 -4.46 -16.38 21.44
CA PRO A 156 -4.61 -17.59 20.62
C PRO A 156 -3.29 -18.30 20.29
N LEU A 157 -2.20 -17.52 20.10
CA LEU A 157 -0.88 -18.07 19.76
C LEU A 157 -0.21 -18.65 20.99
N LEU A 158 -0.02 -19.98 20.99
CA LEU A 158 0.67 -20.71 22.04
C LEU A 158 2.19 -20.49 21.97
N SER A 159 2.90 -20.74 23.08
CA SER A 159 4.37 -20.57 23.17
C SER A 159 5.17 -21.44 22.18
N ASN A 160 4.59 -22.56 21.76
CA ASN A 160 5.18 -23.47 20.77
C ASN A 160 4.84 -23.10 19.31
N GLY A 161 4.27 -21.92 19.05
CA GLY A 161 3.90 -21.47 17.70
C GLY A 161 2.66 -22.13 17.10
N THR A 162 1.82 -22.78 17.93
CA THR A 162 0.56 -23.38 17.47
C THR A 162 -0.67 -22.61 17.97
N CYS A 163 -1.85 -22.91 17.43
CA CYS A 163 -3.15 -22.38 17.90
C CYS A 163 -4.24 -23.44 17.77
N ARG A 164 -5.34 -23.29 18.51
CA ARG A 164 -6.48 -24.23 18.50
C ARG A 164 -7.73 -23.69 17.81
N PHE A 165 -7.73 -22.43 17.50
CA PHE A 165 -8.77 -21.75 16.74
C PHE A 165 -8.17 -20.59 15.94
N MET A 166 -8.88 -20.17 14.95
CA MET A 166 -8.67 -18.88 14.29
C MET A 166 -9.93 -18.02 14.39
N VAL A 167 -9.76 -16.73 14.30
CA VAL A 167 -10.89 -15.80 14.31
C VAL A 167 -10.61 -14.62 13.36
N PHE A 168 -11.60 -14.26 12.56
CA PHE A 168 -11.63 -13.04 11.78
C PHE A 168 -12.37 -11.98 12.57
N ASP A 169 -11.73 -10.84 12.77
CA ASP A 169 -12.22 -9.72 13.58
C ASP A 169 -12.70 -8.62 12.63
N PHE A 170 -13.98 -8.27 12.71
CA PHE A 170 -14.62 -7.20 11.98
C PHE A 170 -15.10 -6.14 12.97
N ASP A 171 -14.65 -4.90 12.80
CA ASP A 171 -14.96 -3.83 13.74
C ASP A 171 -15.33 -2.53 12.99
N ASN A 172 -16.46 -1.94 13.37
CA ASN A 172 -16.89 -0.64 12.88
C ASN A 172 -16.45 0.45 13.86
N HIS A 173 -15.38 1.15 13.53
CA HIS A 173 -14.82 2.23 14.35
C HIS A 173 -15.33 3.63 13.97
N ASP A 174 -16.24 3.78 13.01
CA ASP A 174 -16.75 5.08 12.60
C ASP A 174 -17.37 5.83 13.80
N LYS A 175 -16.57 6.74 14.36
CA LYS A 175 -16.99 7.62 15.46
C LYS A 175 -17.77 8.79 14.87
N GLY A 176 -19.09 8.72 14.86
CA GLY A 176 -19.96 9.85 14.61
C GLY A 176 -20.75 9.86 13.31
N ALA A 177 -20.85 8.75 12.59
CA ALA A 177 -21.95 8.59 11.66
C ALA A 177 -23.24 8.48 12.49
N ASP A 178 -24.04 9.54 12.51
CA ASP A 178 -25.43 9.46 12.96
C ASP A 178 -26.13 8.31 12.20
N GLU A 179 -27.01 7.59 12.88
CA GLU A 179 -27.78 6.42 12.37
C GLU A 179 -28.48 6.65 11.02
N LYS A 180 -28.43 7.88 10.48
CA LYS A 180 -29.02 8.28 9.20
C LYS A 180 -28.15 8.07 7.96
N ASP A 181 -26.84 7.85 8.10
CA ASP A 181 -25.92 7.63 6.96
C ASP A 181 -25.84 6.16 6.48
N PHE A 182 -26.47 5.23 7.18
CA PHE A 182 -26.50 3.81 6.80
C PHE A 182 -27.27 3.53 5.48
N ALA A 183 -28.11 4.45 5.06
CA ALA A 183 -28.95 4.27 3.86
C ALA A 183 -28.22 4.50 2.54
N ASN A 184 -26.97 5.03 2.54
CA ASN A 184 -26.22 5.43 1.34
C ASN A 184 -24.85 4.80 1.17
N SER A 185 -24.39 3.88 2.04
CA SER A 185 -23.12 3.16 1.84
C SER A 185 -23.38 1.81 1.18
N ASP A 186 -22.82 1.58 0.01
CA ASP A 186 -22.95 0.34 -0.77
C ASP A 186 -22.31 -0.90 -0.11
N ASP A 187 -21.54 -0.75 1.00
CA ASP A 187 -20.93 -1.85 1.74
C ASP A 187 -21.05 -1.61 3.25
N THR A 188 -21.86 -2.38 3.93
CA THR A 188 -21.95 -2.35 5.40
C THR A 188 -21.02 -3.40 6.02
N TRP A 189 -20.52 -3.14 7.25
CA TRP A 189 -19.71 -4.13 7.98
C TRP A 189 -20.45 -5.47 8.19
N VAL A 190 -21.79 -5.43 8.21
CA VAL A 190 -22.68 -6.61 8.28
C VAL A 190 -22.53 -7.45 7.01
N GLU A 191 -22.51 -6.82 5.84
CA GLU A 191 -22.35 -7.52 4.56
C GLU A 191 -20.99 -8.21 4.46
N GLU A 192 -19.92 -7.60 4.97
CA GLU A 192 -18.60 -8.24 5.01
C GLU A 192 -18.57 -9.48 5.90
N VAL A 193 -19.23 -9.43 7.07
CA VAL A 193 -19.36 -10.58 7.98
C VAL A 193 -20.16 -11.72 7.34
N GLU A 194 -21.30 -11.41 6.71
CA GLU A 194 -22.11 -12.42 6.01
C GLU A 194 -21.39 -12.99 4.80
N SER A 195 -20.65 -12.17 4.07
CA SER A 195 -19.79 -12.63 3.00
C SER A 195 -18.74 -13.63 3.52
N MET A 196 -18.11 -13.34 4.67
CA MET A 196 -17.16 -14.27 5.27
C MET A 196 -17.84 -15.58 5.72
N ARG A 197 -19.05 -15.51 6.27
CA ARG A 197 -19.86 -16.67 6.60
C ARG A 197 -20.16 -17.51 5.34
N GLU A 198 -20.60 -16.87 4.27
CA GLU A 198 -20.93 -17.53 3.00
C GLU A 198 -19.69 -18.22 2.39
N ILE A 199 -18.53 -17.53 2.39
CA ILE A 199 -17.25 -18.12 1.94
C ILE A 199 -16.93 -19.40 2.73
N CYS A 200 -17.06 -19.38 4.04
CA CYS A 200 -16.84 -20.54 4.87
C CYS A 200 -17.78 -21.69 4.47
N VAL A 201 -19.08 -21.41 4.39
CA VAL A 201 -20.11 -22.43 4.08
C VAL A 201 -19.92 -23.02 2.68
N LEU A 202 -19.64 -22.21 1.67
CA LEU A 202 -19.36 -22.66 0.29
C LEU A 202 -18.15 -23.60 0.22
N ASN A 203 -17.22 -23.49 1.15
CA ASN A 203 -16.03 -24.32 1.20
C ASN A 203 -16.10 -25.45 2.24
N GLY A 204 -17.29 -25.76 2.76
CA GLY A 204 -17.54 -26.86 3.71
C GLY A 204 -17.07 -26.57 5.12
N ILE A 205 -16.97 -25.29 5.50
CA ILE A 205 -16.59 -24.83 6.82
C ILE A 205 -17.82 -24.26 7.53
N GLU A 206 -18.11 -24.72 8.73
CA GLU A 206 -19.20 -24.18 9.55
C GLU A 206 -18.65 -23.17 10.58
N PRO A 207 -18.57 -21.87 10.27
CA PRO A 207 -18.08 -20.89 11.21
C PRO A 207 -19.08 -20.64 12.33
N LEU A 208 -18.60 -20.15 13.45
CA LEU A 208 -19.43 -19.62 14.51
C LEU A 208 -19.28 -18.10 14.54
N VAL A 209 -20.36 -17.39 14.24
CA VAL A 209 -20.33 -15.92 14.22
C VAL A 209 -20.84 -15.36 15.53
N GLU A 210 -20.05 -14.50 16.15
CA GLU A 210 -20.37 -13.80 17.39
C GLU A 210 -20.60 -12.32 17.08
N ARG A 211 -21.69 -11.73 17.55
CA ARG A 211 -21.82 -10.27 17.64
C ARG A 211 -20.82 -9.78 18.70
N SER A 212 -19.98 -8.85 18.39
CA SER A 212 -18.97 -8.36 19.31
C SER A 212 -19.59 -7.79 20.60
N ARG A 213 -18.82 -7.70 21.66
CA ARG A 213 -19.28 -7.14 22.94
C ARG A 213 -19.80 -5.69 22.83
N SER A 214 -19.26 -4.90 21.90
CA SER A 214 -19.70 -3.52 21.66
C SER A 214 -20.99 -3.42 20.86
N GLY A 215 -21.39 -4.48 20.17
CA GLY A 215 -22.49 -4.51 19.19
C GLY A 215 -22.14 -3.89 17.83
N ARG A 216 -20.93 -3.32 17.67
CA ARG A 216 -20.48 -2.60 16.48
C ARG A 216 -19.52 -3.40 15.59
N GLY A 217 -19.50 -4.71 15.75
CA GLY A 217 -18.63 -5.60 14.99
C GLY A 217 -18.99 -7.04 15.24
N ALA A 218 -18.26 -7.96 14.65
CA ALA A 218 -18.44 -9.39 14.82
C ALA A 218 -17.11 -10.14 14.74
N HIS A 219 -17.10 -11.33 15.36
CA HIS A 219 -16.01 -12.28 15.27
C HIS A 219 -16.48 -13.54 14.56
N VAL A 220 -15.75 -13.99 13.56
CA VAL A 220 -16.02 -15.25 12.84
C VAL A 220 -15.00 -16.29 13.30
N TRP A 221 -15.47 -17.26 14.11
CA TRP A 221 -14.67 -18.27 14.78
C TRP A 221 -14.61 -19.57 13.98
N ILE A 222 -13.41 -20.17 13.86
CA ILE A 222 -13.17 -21.50 13.28
C ILE A 222 -12.30 -22.28 14.26
N PHE A 223 -12.74 -23.48 14.65
CA PHE A 223 -12.11 -24.30 15.68
C PHE A 223 -11.35 -25.48 15.06
N PHE A 224 -10.27 -25.91 15.71
CA PHE A 224 -9.46 -27.06 15.31
C PHE A 224 -9.57 -28.20 16.33
N ASP A 225 -9.49 -29.43 15.86
CA ASP A 225 -9.52 -30.65 16.71
C ASP A 225 -8.27 -30.76 17.57
N LYS A 226 -7.11 -30.34 17.04
CA LYS A 226 -5.79 -30.34 17.69
C LYS A 226 -5.11 -29.00 17.46
N PRO A 227 -4.09 -28.64 18.27
CA PRO A 227 -3.25 -27.49 17.98
C PRO A 227 -2.56 -27.62 16.61
N ILE A 228 -2.71 -26.62 15.75
CA ILE A 228 -2.11 -26.55 14.41
C ILE A 228 -1.10 -25.40 14.40
N ALA A 229 -0.01 -25.53 13.63
CA ALA A 229 0.99 -24.47 13.46
C ALA A 229 0.34 -23.15 13.00
N ALA A 230 0.60 -22.06 13.70
CA ALA A 230 -0.01 -20.77 13.41
C ALA A 230 0.33 -20.25 11.99
N SER A 231 1.54 -20.51 11.50
CA SER A 231 1.94 -20.22 10.12
C SER A 231 1.03 -20.92 9.10
N PHE A 232 0.69 -22.17 9.37
CA PHE A 232 -0.17 -22.96 8.50
C PHE A 232 -1.64 -22.50 8.57
N VAL A 233 -2.14 -22.23 9.77
CA VAL A 233 -3.50 -21.67 9.97
C VAL A 233 -3.64 -20.31 9.28
N ARG A 234 -2.62 -19.47 9.36
CA ARG A 234 -2.62 -18.16 8.68
C ARG A 234 -2.60 -18.32 7.16
N LYS A 235 -1.79 -19.25 6.64
CA LYS A 235 -1.81 -19.59 5.21
C LYS A 235 -3.20 -20.00 4.74
N PHE A 236 -3.86 -20.87 5.51
CA PHE A 236 -5.23 -21.29 5.25
C PHE A 236 -6.22 -20.11 5.29
N GLY A 237 -6.16 -19.26 6.33
CA GLY A 237 -7.07 -18.12 6.45
C GLY A 237 -6.91 -17.11 5.32
N PHE A 238 -5.69 -16.86 4.86
CA PHE A 238 -5.47 -16.02 3.68
C PHE A 238 -5.98 -16.65 2.39
N ALA A 239 -5.74 -17.94 2.21
CA ALA A 239 -6.28 -18.68 1.07
C ALA A 239 -7.81 -18.66 1.04
N LEU A 240 -8.45 -18.77 2.21
CA LEU A 240 -9.91 -18.64 2.35
C LEU A 240 -10.42 -17.24 1.97
N LEU A 241 -9.74 -16.18 2.42
CA LEU A 241 -10.08 -14.80 2.04
C LEU A 241 -9.89 -14.56 0.54
N ASP A 242 -8.84 -15.14 -0.07
CA ASP A 242 -8.58 -15.04 -1.50
C ASP A 242 -9.64 -15.81 -2.31
N LYS A 243 -9.99 -17.00 -1.85
CA LYS A 243 -11.07 -17.80 -2.46
C LYS A 243 -12.42 -17.07 -2.38
N GLY A 244 -12.68 -16.40 -1.27
CA GLY A 244 -13.85 -15.55 -1.11
C GLY A 244 -13.93 -14.42 -2.13
N ALA A 245 -12.82 -13.75 -2.39
CA ALA A 245 -12.76 -12.72 -3.43
C ALA A 245 -13.02 -13.28 -4.84
N GLU A 246 -12.82 -14.60 -5.06
CA GLU A 246 -13.15 -15.25 -6.32
C GLU A 246 -14.64 -15.67 -6.41
N GLN A 247 -15.21 -16.14 -5.32
CA GLN A 247 -16.55 -16.72 -5.27
C GLN A 247 -17.66 -15.69 -5.06
N ILE A 248 -17.34 -14.61 -4.35
CA ILE A 248 -18.30 -13.58 -3.96
C ILE A 248 -17.82 -12.25 -4.51
N ASN A 249 -18.76 -11.42 -4.98
CA ASN A 249 -18.47 -10.11 -5.57
C ASN A 249 -18.14 -9.07 -4.47
N LEU A 250 -17.11 -9.37 -3.65
CA LEU A 250 -16.65 -8.52 -2.57
C LEU A 250 -15.84 -7.35 -3.11
N LYS A 251 -16.38 -6.15 -2.97
CA LYS A 251 -15.71 -4.91 -3.40
C LYS A 251 -14.54 -4.55 -2.50
N SER A 252 -14.64 -4.78 -1.19
CA SER A 252 -13.55 -4.57 -0.23
C SER A 252 -13.84 -5.30 1.09
N PHE A 253 -12.79 -5.56 1.87
CA PHE A 253 -12.88 -5.90 3.28
C PHE A 253 -12.50 -4.65 4.12
N LYS A 254 -13.32 -3.59 4.07
CA LYS A 254 -13.07 -2.31 4.75
C LYS A 254 -13.11 -2.45 6.27
N TYR A 255 -14.06 -3.25 6.78
CA TYR A 255 -14.31 -3.45 8.20
C TYR A 255 -13.58 -4.67 8.79
N TYR A 256 -12.89 -5.44 7.95
CA TYR A 256 -11.99 -6.49 8.40
C TYR A 256 -10.75 -5.89 9.07
N ASP A 257 -10.64 -6.03 10.40
CA ASP A 257 -9.48 -5.52 11.14
C ASP A 257 -8.30 -6.49 11.05
N ARG A 258 -8.51 -7.77 11.37
CA ARG A 258 -7.42 -8.76 11.41
C ARG A 258 -7.93 -10.20 11.54
N MET A 259 -7.01 -11.11 11.31
CA MET A 259 -7.16 -12.52 11.62
C MET A 259 -6.22 -12.88 12.78
N LEU A 260 -6.72 -13.62 13.75
CA LEU A 260 -5.88 -14.14 14.82
C LEU A 260 -5.70 -15.66 14.65
N PRO A 261 -4.50 -16.20 14.93
CA PRO A 261 -3.30 -15.50 15.37
C PRO A 261 -2.71 -14.59 14.25
N VAL A 262 -2.19 -13.42 14.65
CA VAL A 262 -1.62 -12.44 13.71
C VAL A 262 -0.19 -12.83 13.29
N GLN A 263 0.53 -13.60 14.14
CA GLN A 263 1.94 -13.94 14.00
C GLN A 263 2.12 -15.46 13.88
N ASP A 264 3.20 -15.89 13.23
CA ASP A 264 3.56 -17.32 13.11
C ASP A 264 4.20 -17.85 14.39
N SER A 265 4.96 -17.00 15.07
CA SER A 265 5.65 -17.30 16.33
C SER A 265 5.78 -16.04 17.18
N LEU A 266 6.06 -16.23 18.44
CA LEU A 266 6.38 -15.11 19.34
C LEU A 266 7.84 -14.72 19.13
N PRO A 267 8.16 -13.40 19.02
CA PRO A 267 9.53 -12.93 18.76
C PRO A 267 10.51 -13.24 19.91
N GLU A 268 10.00 -13.42 21.12
CA GLU A 268 10.77 -13.78 22.32
C GLU A 268 9.83 -14.52 23.30
N ASP A 269 10.37 -15.33 24.21
CA ASP A 269 9.63 -16.04 25.26
C ASP A 269 8.79 -15.12 26.15
N SER A 270 9.15 -13.84 26.20
CA SER A 270 8.47 -12.81 27.00
C SER A 270 7.28 -12.15 26.31
N ALA A 271 7.10 -12.33 25.00
CA ALA A 271 6.01 -11.74 24.27
C ALA A 271 4.69 -12.49 24.50
N VAL A 272 3.58 -11.76 24.56
CA VAL A 272 2.25 -12.36 24.78
C VAL A 272 1.43 -12.53 23.50
N GLY A 273 1.83 -11.90 22.40
CA GLY A 273 1.06 -11.90 21.15
C GLY A 273 -0.16 -10.98 21.19
N ASN A 274 -1.05 -11.15 20.21
CA ASN A 274 -2.32 -10.43 20.12
C ASN A 274 -3.42 -11.21 20.85
N LEU A 275 -4.35 -10.49 21.46
CA LEU A 275 -5.45 -11.07 22.22
C LEU A 275 -6.80 -10.90 21.51
N ILE A 276 -7.76 -11.77 21.85
CA ILE A 276 -9.18 -11.64 21.54
C ILE A 276 -10.00 -11.72 22.81
N ALA A 277 -11.05 -10.92 22.94
CA ALA A 277 -12.01 -11.03 24.04
C ALA A 277 -12.84 -12.31 23.87
N LEU A 278 -13.10 -13.00 24.97
CA LEU A 278 -13.95 -14.19 24.96
C LEU A 278 -15.43 -13.81 24.74
N PRO A 279 -16.19 -14.66 23.99
CA PRO A 279 -17.63 -14.47 23.79
C PRO A 279 -18.44 -14.86 25.04
N LEU A 280 -19.77 -14.69 24.97
CA LEU A 280 -20.75 -15.01 26.00
C LEU A 280 -20.51 -14.28 27.32
N GLN A 281 -20.02 -13.08 27.30
CA GLN A 281 -19.81 -12.26 28.47
C GLN A 281 -21.18 -11.87 29.10
N GLY A 282 -21.42 -12.27 30.34
CA GLY A 282 -22.76 -12.26 30.96
C GLY A 282 -23.44 -10.89 30.99
N LYS A 283 -22.72 -9.78 31.17
CA LYS A 283 -23.28 -8.43 31.11
C LYS A 283 -23.66 -8.02 29.70
N ALA A 284 -22.77 -8.29 28.72
CA ALA A 284 -23.03 -7.95 27.33
C ALA A 284 -24.20 -8.77 26.73
N LEU A 285 -24.42 -9.99 27.20
CA LEU A 285 -25.56 -10.79 26.79
C LEU A 285 -26.91 -10.15 27.18
N GLN A 286 -26.95 -9.39 28.27
CA GLN A 286 -28.14 -8.63 28.67
C GLN A 286 -28.47 -7.50 27.69
N ASP A 287 -27.49 -7.03 26.94
CA ASP A 287 -27.64 -6.04 25.88
C ASP A 287 -27.77 -6.69 24.48
N GLY A 288 -27.91 -8.05 24.41
CA GLY A 288 -27.94 -8.82 23.16
C GLY A 288 -26.60 -8.87 22.40
N ASN A 289 -25.50 -8.49 23.06
CA ASN A 289 -24.15 -8.51 22.51
C ASN A 289 -23.32 -9.68 23.07
N SER A 290 -22.14 -9.94 22.49
CA SER A 290 -21.28 -11.09 22.86
C SER A 290 -21.99 -12.45 22.67
N ALA A 291 -22.97 -12.50 21.80
CA ALA A 291 -23.82 -13.65 21.51
C ALA A 291 -23.52 -14.22 20.13
N PHE A 292 -23.66 -15.53 19.99
CA PHE A 292 -23.62 -16.19 18.68
C PHE A 292 -24.94 -15.96 17.92
N ILE A 293 -24.80 -15.65 16.64
CA ILE A 293 -25.90 -15.21 15.77
C ILE A 293 -25.98 -16.06 14.50
N ASP A 294 -27.20 -16.22 14.01
CA ASP A 294 -27.48 -16.87 12.72
C ASP A 294 -27.26 -15.94 11.50
N GLY A 295 -27.54 -16.43 10.29
CA GLY A 295 -27.41 -15.64 9.05
C GLY A 295 -28.41 -14.49 8.91
N ASN A 296 -29.44 -14.45 9.78
CA ASN A 296 -30.40 -13.34 9.88
C ASN A 296 -30.08 -12.41 11.06
N TRP A 297 -28.90 -12.55 11.64
CA TRP A 297 -28.44 -11.78 12.81
C TRP A 297 -29.22 -11.96 14.08
N ASN A 298 -30.08 -12.98 14.15
CA ASN A 298 -30.77 -13.35 15.39
C ASN A 298 -29.82 -14.15 16.29
N ALA A 299 -29.82 -13.82 17.58
CA ALA A 299 -29.12 -14.64 18.56
C ALA A 299 -29.75 -16.06 18.64
N TYR A 300 -28.90 -17.09 18.57
CA TYR A 300 -29.35 -18.46 18.71
C TYR A 300 -30.08 -18.64 20.04
N PRO A 301 -31.23 -19.37 20.07
CA PRO A 301 -31.99 -19.58 21.30
C PRO A 301 -31.17 -20.29 22.39
N ASN A 302 -30.36 -21.27 22.01
CA ASN A 302 -29.45 -21.98 22.89
C ASN A 302 -27.98 -21.76 22.48
N GLN A 303 -27.38 -20.79 23.11
CA GLN A 303 -25.99 -20.38 22.85
C GLN A 303 -24.95 -21.48 23.11
N TRP A 304 -25.22 -22.29 24.16
CA TRP A 304 -24.34 -23.36 24.59
C TRP A 304 -24.37 -24.56 23.68
N GLU A 305 -25.57 -24.99 23.30
CA GLU A 305 -25.76 -26.08 22.34
C GLU A 305 -25.13 -25.71 20.98
N THR A 306 -25.35 -24.49 20.53
CA THR A 306 -24.76 -23.97 19.29
C THR A 306 -23.23 -24.01 19.35
N LEU A 307 -22.62 -23.61 20.47
CA LEU A 307 -21.16 -23.62 20.64
C LEU A 307 -20.60 -25.05 20.63
N PHE A 308 -21.21 -25.96 21.40
CA PHE A 308 -20.65 -27.31 21.62
C PHE A 308 -20.84 -28.24 20.42
N ASN A 309 -21.85 -27.99 19.61
CA ASN A 309 -22.12 -28.75 18.39
C ASN A 309 -21.30 -28.25 17.15
N LYS A 310 -20.52 -27.18 17.30
CA LYS A 310 -19.71 -26.72 16.18
C LYS A 310 -18.59 -27.70 15.83
N PRO A 311 -18.47 -28.09 14.54
CA PRO A 311 -17.42 -28.97 14.09
C PRO A 311 -16.04 -28.32 14.28
N ARG A 312 -15.05 -29.17 14.52
CA ARG A 312 -13.64 -28.79 14.62
C ARG A 312 -12.90 -29.33 13.40
N LEU A 313 -12.18 -28.47 12.72
CA LEU A 313 -11.46 -28.84 11.51
C LEU A 313 -10.15 -29.57 11.86
N SER A 314 -9.83 -30.61 11.10
CA SER A 314 -8.53 -31.29 11.19
C SER A 314 -7.47 -30.59 10.36
N GLN A 315 -6.19 -30.80 10.68
CA GLN A 315 -5.09 -30.34 9.86
C GLN A 315 -5.17 -30.89 8.41
N GLY A 316 -5.57 -32.17 8.26
CA GLY A 316 -5.73 -32.78 6.94
C GLY A 316 -6.79 -32.08 6.08
N PHE A 317 -7.90 -31.61 6.66
CA PHE A 317 -8.89 -30.80 5.96
C PHE A 317 -8.28 -29.47 5.45
N LEU A 318 -7.51 -28.79 6.29
CA LEU A 318 -6.85 -27.55 5.89
C LEU A 318 -5.83 -27.79 4.76
N GLU A 319 -5.06 -28.90 4.83
CA GLU A 319 -4.09 -29.31 3.80
C GLU A 319 -4.78 -29.59 2.46
N GLU A 320 -5.90 -30.32 2.49
CA GLU A 320 -6.70 -30.62 1.32
C GLU A 320 -7.23 -29.33 0.67
N LYS A 321 -7.81 -28.43 1.46
CA LYS A 321 -8.34 -27.17 0.97
C LYS A 321 -7.26 -26.24 0.43
N ILE A 322 -6.12 -26.10 1.11
CA ILE A 322 -4.99 -25.34 0.59
C ILE A 322 -4.50 -25.95 -0.74
N LYS A 323 -4.40 -27.28 -0.85
CA LYS A 323 -3.99 -27.95 -2.08
C LYS A 323 -5.01 -27.75 -3.19
N GLU A 324 -6.31 -27.85 -2.89
CA GLU A 324 -7.39 -27.58 -3.84
C GLU A 324 -7.31 -26.14 -4.37
N TRP A 325 -7.11 -25.17 -3.48
CA TRP A 325 -7.05 -23.75 -3.83
C TRP A 325 -5.70 -23.32 -4.38
N SER A 326 -4.59 -24.00 -4.08
CA SER A 326 -3.26 -23.68 -4.61
C SER A 326 -3.14 -23.95 -6.12
N ASN A 327 -4.04 -24.70 -6.71
CA ASN A 327 -4.18 -24.76 -8.15
C ASN A 327 -4.84 -23.50 -8.76
N THR A 328 -5.36 -22.60 -7.94
CA THR A 328 -6.07 -21.36 -8.29
C THR A 328 -5.52 -20.10 -7.61
N ILE A 329 -4.65 -20.24 -6.59
CA ILE A 329 -4.13 -19.11 -5.79
C ILE A 329 -2.62 -19.12 -5.82
N ASP A 330 -2.04 -18.10 -6.46
CA ASP A 330 -0.61 -17.82 -6.36
C ASP A 330 -0.20 -17.54 -4.92
N ASP A 331 0.91 -18.15 -4.50
CA ASP A 331 1.60 -17.92 -3.22
C ASP A 331 2.16 -16.48 -3.10
N ILE A 332 1.31 -15.46 -3.20
CA ILE A 332 1.71 -14.05 -3.06
C ILE A 332 2.14 -13.72 -1.62
N ALA A 333 1.75 -14.54 -0.64
CA ALA A 333 2.03 -14.26 0.77
C ALA A 333 3.31 -14.90 1.32
N ALA A 334 3.98 -15.81 0.61
CA ALA A 334 5.05 -16.62 1.17
C ALA A 334 6.48 -16.25 0.72
N ASN A 335 6.69 -15.58 -0.44
CA ASN A 335 8.05 -15.38 -0.95
C ASN A 335 8.25 -14.01 -1.63
N ALA A 336 8.42 -12.96 -0.82
CA ALA A 336 9.01 -11.70 -1.28
C ALA A 336 10.56 -11.78 -1.45
N ALA A 337 11.13 -12.98 -1.42
CA ALA A 337 12.57 -13.19 -1.58
C ALA A 337 12.83 -14.58 -2.16
N GLU A 338 12.84 -14.72 -3.48
CA GLU A 338 13.79 -15.55 -4.23
C GLU A 338 13.50 -15.56 -5.72
N SER A 339 14.50 -15.10 -6.48
CA SER A 339 14.91 -15.35 -7.87
C SER A 339 13.91 -15.72 -8.97
N ASP A 340 14.00 -14.98 -10.08
CA ASP A 340 13.59 -15.10 -11.47
C ASP A 340 13.61 -16.55 -12.09
N ARG A 341 12.80 -17.45 -11.57
CA ARG A 341 12.40 -18.66 -12.29
C ARG A 341 10.88 -18.63 -12.43
N GLU A 342 10.38 -18.83 -13.65
CA GLU A 342 8.95 -19.06 -13.90
C GLU A 342 8.45 -20.17 -12.99
N LYS A 343 7.77 -19.76 -11.92
CA LYS A 343 7.24 -20.69 -10.93
C LYS A 343 5.88 -21.14 -11.42
N PRO A 344 5.54 -22.45 -11.38
CA PRO A 344 4.26 -22.98 -11.86
C PRO A 344 3.02 -22.33 -11.23
N TRP A 345 3.18 -21.62 -10.14
CA TRP A 345 2.14 -20.87 -9.42
C TRP A 345 1.98 -19.42 -9.86
N ASN A 346 2.80 -18.89 -10.76
CA ASN A 346 2.59 -17.63 -11.46
C ASN A 346 1.64 -17.78 -12.67
N ARG A 347 0.82 -18.81 -12.71
CA ARG A 347 -0.24 -18.90 -13.71
C ARG A 347 -1.24 -17.78 -13.45
N MET A 348 -1.13 -16.72 -14.25
CA MET A 348 -2.19 -15.74 -14.39
C MET A 348 -3.50 -16.47 -14.63
N GLN A 349 -4.56 -16.10 -13.94
CA GLN A 349 -5.89 -16.65 -14.23
C GLN A 349 -6.28 -16.13 -15.61
N HIS A 350 -6.10 -16.98 -16.64
CA HIS A 350 -6.42 -16.63 -18.00
C HIS A 350 -7.94 -16.42 -18.15
N PHE A 351 -8.32 -15.50 -19.00
CA PHE A 351 -9.70 -15.37 -19.43
C PHE A 351 -10.18 -16.68 -20.03
N ASN A 352 -11.49 -16.95 -19.92
CA ASN A 352 -12.10 -18.13 -20.54
C ASN A 352 -13.26 -17.67 -21.42
N LYS A 353 -13.29 -18.12 -22.66
CA LYS A 353 -14.34 -17.78 -23.63
C LYS A 353 -15.75 -18.09 -23.11
N ASN A 354 -15.90 -19.17 -22.34
CA ASN A 354 -17.19 -19.59 -21.76
C ASN A 354 -17.70 -18.64 -20.67
N ASP A 355 -16.87 -17.69 -20.20
CA ASP A 355 -17.24 -16.71 -19.17
C ASP A 355 -17.85 -15.43 -19.78
N VAL A 356 -17.99 -15.38 -21.12
CA VAL A 356 -18.54 -14.25 -21.89
C VAL A 356 -19.69 -14.77 -22.78
N GLU A 357 -20.86 -14.17 -22.65
CA GLU A 357 -22.00 -14.45 -23.55
C GLU A 357 -21.93 -13.52 -24.77
N GLY A 358 -21.49 -14.06 -25.91
CA GLY A 358 -21.36 -13.29 -27.16
C GLY A 358 -20.03 -12.53 -27.24
N LYS A 359 -20.07 -11.24 -27.54
CA LYS A 359 -18.88 -10.39 -27.69
C LYS A 359 -18.64 -9.53 -26.46
N LEU A 360 -17.38 -9.25 -26.19
CA LEU A 360 -16.95 -8.34 -25.15
C LEU A 360 -17.02 -6.89 -25.67
N HIS A 361 -17.81 -6.01 -25.06
CA HIS A 361 -17.89 -4.60 -25.44
C HIS A 361 -16.93 -3.76 -24.59
N ILE A 362 -16.05 -3.00 -25.26
CA ILE A 362 -14.98 -2.22 -24.63
C ILE A 362 -15.01 -0.80 -25.14
N ILE A 363 -14.97 0.17 -24.22
CA ILE A 363 -14.88 1.59 -24.54
C ILE A 363 -13.57 2.13 -23.98
N LEU A 364 -12.77 2.79 -24.82
CA LEU A 364 -11.56 3.49 -24.42
C LEU A 364 -11.88 4.98 -24.19
N ALA A 365 -11.66 5.47 -22.95
CA ALA A 365 -11.86 6.88 -22.59
C ALA A 365 -10.77 7.35 -21.61
N ASN A 366 -11.10 7.88 -20.43
CA ASN A 366 -10.14 8.14 -19.34
C ASN A 366 -9.63 6.87 -18.65
N GLY A 367 -10.13 5.72 -19.05
CA GLY A 367 -9.75 4.36 -18.69
C GLY A 367 -10.26 3.40 -19.74
N ILE A 368 -10.25 2.12 -19.44
CA ILE A 368 -10.83 1.07 -20.26
C ILE A 368 -12.12 0.63 -19.58
N TYR A 369 -13.24 0.79 -20.24
CA TYR A 369 -14.56 0.42 -19.76
C TYR A 369 -14.98 -0.89 -20.42
N VAL A 370 -15.26 -1.89 -19.61
CA VAL A 370 -15.72 -3.20 -20.06
C VAL A 370 -17.18 -3.35 -19.64
N ASP A 371 -18.08 -3.58 -20.60
CA ASP A 371 -19.49 -3.87 -20.31
C ASP A 371 -19.57 -5.23 -19.58
N ASN A 372 -20.23 -5.23 -18.41
CA ASN A 372 -20.33 -6.40 -17.55
C ASN A 372 -21.63 -7.18 -17.72
N THR A 373 -22.54 -6.72 -18.59
CA THR A 373 -23.88 -7.32 -18.75
C THR A 373 -23.83 -8.75 -19.26
N ASN A 374 -22.85 -9.05 -20.13
CA ASN A 374 -22.64 -10.36 -20.76
C ASN A 374 -21.54 -11.18 -20.10
N LEU A 375 -21.08 -10.78 -18.90
CA LEU A 375 -19.98 -11.42 -18.18
C LEU A 375 -20.50 -12.17 -16.96
N ASN A 376 -20.03 -13.39 -16.77
CA ASN A 376 -20.24 -14.08 -15.50
C ASN A 376 -19.38 -13.47 -14.38
N ALA A 377 -19.67 -13.83 -13.13
CA ALA A 377 -18.95 -13.30 -11.95
C ALA A 377 -17.45 -13.60 -12.00
N ALA A 378 -17.04 -14.75 -12.55
CA ALA A 378 -15.63 -15.13 -12.65
C ALA A 378 -14.86 -14.18 -13.57
N MET A 379 -15.41 -13.86 -14.76
CA MET A 379 -14.80 -12.93 -15.71
C MET A 379 -14.75 -11.52 -15.15
N GLN A 380 -15.84 -11.04 -14.55
CA GLN A 380 -15.88 -9.72 -13.89
C GLN A 380 -14.77 -9.59 -12.83
N ASN A 381 -14.58 -10.62 -11.98
CA ASN A 381 -13.56 -10.62 -10.95
C ASN A 381 -12.13 -10.68 -11.53
N ARG A 382 -11.91 -11.40 -12.64
CA ARG A 382 -10.60 -11.41 -13.33
C ARG A 382 -10.25 -10.01 -13.87
N ILE A 383 -11.22 -9.32 -14.48
CA ILE A 383 -11.02 -7.95 -14.96
C ILE A 383 -10.71 -7.00 -13.79
N ARG A 384 -11.46 -7.09 -12.67
CA ARG A 384 -11.17 -6.28 -11.47
C ARG A 384 -9.79 -6.56 -10.90
N ARG A 385 -9.36 -7.83 -10.89
CA ARG A 385 -8.02 -8.23 -10.39
C ARG A 385 -6.88 -7.64 -11.21
N MET A 386 -7.03 -7.45 -12.50
CA MET A 386 -6.02 -6.75 -13.31
C MET A 386 -5.74 -5.35 -12.74
N ALA A 387 -6.76 -4.65 -12.23
CA ALA A 387 -6.66 -3.32 -11.65
C ALA A 387 -6.37 -3.30 -10.13
N ALA A 388 -6.04 -4.44 -9.53
CA ALA A 388 -5.81 -4.58 -8.10
C ALA A 388 -4.36 -5.00 -7.81
N ILE A 389 -3.77 -4.39 -6.77
CA ILE A 389 -2.45 -4.77 -6.25
C ILE A 389 -2.53 -5.03 -4.76
N SER A 390 -1.68 -5.92 -4.25
CA SER A 390 -1.54 -6.13 -2.81
C SER A 390 -1.00 -4.87 -2.13
N ASN A 391 -1.61 -4.48 -1.00
CA ASN A 391 -1.20 -3.28 -0.26
C ASN A 391 -0.02 -3.61 0.68
N PRO A 392 1.19 -3.10 0.43
CA PRO A 392 2.35 -3.39 1.26
C PRO A 392 2.19 -2.91 2.71
N VAL A 393 1.40 -1.85 2.95
CA VAL A 393 1.14 -1.30 4.28
C VAL A 393 0.30 -2.28 5.11
N PHE A 394 -0.70 -2.92 4.49
CA PHE A 394 -1.51 -3.95 5.14
C PHE A 394 -0.64 -5.10 5.67
N TYR A 395 0.24 -5.65 4.82
CA TYR A 395 1.12 -6.75 5.20
C TYR A 395 2.19 -6.35 6.22
N LYS A 396 2.68 -5.11 6.14
CA LYS A 396 3.60 -4.55 7.13
C LYS A 396 2.92 -4.41 8.50
N ASN A 397 1.73 -3.83 8.55
CA ASN A 397 0.95 -3.68 9.78
C ASN A 397 0.69 -5.05 10.42
N GLN A 398 0.32 -6.02 9.60
CA GLN A 398 0.07 -7.39 10.04
C GLN A 398 1.35 -8.05 10.59
N ALA A 399 2.51 -7.88 9.93
CA ALA A 399 3.79 -8.44 10.38
C ALA A 399 4.24 -7.87 11.74
N ILE A 400 3.93 -6.61 12.04
CA ILE A 400 4.25 -5.96 13.33
C ILE A 400 3.12 -6.04 14.35
N GLY A 401 1.97 -6.69 14.01
CA GLY A 401 0.82 -6.89 14.90
C GLY A 401 0.05 -5.61 15.22
N THR A 402 0.08 -4.61 14.32
CA THR A 402 -0.78 -3.42 14.40
C THR A 402 -2.10 -3.64 13.66
N SER A 403 -3.14 -2.91 14.07
CA SER A 403 -4.45 -2.94 13.41
C SER A 403 -4.33 -2.54 11.94
N ASN A 404 -5.10 -3.19 11.08
CA ASN A 404 -5.30 -2.85 9.68
C ASN A 404 -6.59 -2.05 9.45
N TYR A 405 -7.21 -1.57 10.52
CA TYR A 405 -8.36 -0.68 10.40
C TYR A 405 -8.04 0.45 9.41
N ASP A 406 -8.94 0.70 8.48
CA ASP A 406 -8.81 1.69 7.39
C ASP A 406 -7.62 1.42 6.42
N THR A 407 -7.05 0.21 6.45
CA THR A 407 -5.98 -0.19 5.53
C THR A 407 -6.47 -1.37 4.70
N ALA A 408 -6.96 -1.10 3.50
CA ALA A 408 -7.43 -2.16 2.60
C ALA A 408 -6.30 -3.14 2.25
N ARG A 409 -6.63 -4.43 2.19
CA ARG A 409 -5.68 -5.49 1.78
C ARG A 409 -5.22 -5.32 0.33
N TRP A 410 -6.12 -4.86 -0.53
CA TRP A 410 -5.88 -4.59 -1.94
C TRP A 410 -6.09 -3.12 -2.25
N ILE A 411 -5.21 -2.55 -3.04
CA ILE A 411 -5.41 -1.24 -3.65
C ILE A 411 -6.06 -1.50 -5.00
N TYR A 412 -7.32 -1.15 -5.14
CA TYR A 412 -8.08 -1.26 -6.38
C TYR A 412 -8.10 0.08 -7.10
N LEU A 413 -7.57 0.12 -8.31
CA LEU A 413 -7.50 1.33 -9.14
C LEU A 413 -8.64 1.42 -10.15
N GLY A 414 -9.43 0.36 -10.27
CA GLY A 414 -10.63 0.33 -11.10
C GLY A 414 -11.83 0.97 -10.41
N LYS A 415 -12.96 0.99 -11.11
CA LYS A 415 -14.25 1.47 -10.60
C LYS A 415 -15.38 0.67 -11.23
N ASP A 416 -16.35 0.25 -10.43
CA ASP A 416 -17.60 -0.33 -10.92
C ASP A 416 -18.64 0.77 -11.05
N HIS A 417 -19.24 0.87 -12.22
CA HIS A 417 -20.27 1.86 -12.50
C HIS A 417 -21.67 1.23 -12.42
N LEU A 418 -22.63 1.97 -11.85
CA LEU A 418 -24.04 1.54 -11.77
C LEU A 418 -24.66 1.28 -13.16
N SER A 419 -24.10 1.89 -14.20
CA SER A 419 -24.47 1.70 -15.59
C SER A 419 -24.03 0.36 -16.20
N GLY A 420 -23.44 -0.55 -15.41
CA GLY A 420 -23.03 -1.87 -15.89
C GLY A 420 -21.66 -1.95 -16.53
N TYR A 421 -20.74 -1.03 -16.20
CA TYR A 421 -19.37 -1.05 -16.69
C TYR A 421 -18.37 -1.27 -15.57
N ILE A 422 -17.33 -2.07 -15.86
CA ILE A 422 -16.10 -2.17 -15.04
C ILE A 422 -15.05 -1.29 -15.70
N GLN A 423 -14.64 -0.22 -15.01
CA GLN A 423 -13.55 0.64 -15.46
C GLN A 423 -12.22 0.14 -14.88
N ILE A 424 -11.22 -0.08 -15.73
CA ILE A 424 -9.84 -0.35 -15.34
C ILE A 424 -8.90 0.72 -15.91
N PRO A 425 -7.71 0.93 -15.29
CA PRO A 425 -6.77 1.94 -15.77
C PRO A 425 -6.25 1.65 -17.18
N ARG A 426 -5.98 2.72 -17.93
CA ARG A 426 -5.53 2.68 -19.34
C ARG A 426 -4.24 1.87 -19.58
N GLY A 427 -3.33 1.86 -18.61
CA GLY A 427 -2.05 1.17 -18.73
C GLY A 427 -2.15 -0.35 -18.78
N LEU A 428 -3.32 -0.90 -18.46
CA LEU A 428 -3.63 -2.33 -18.57
C LEU A 428 -4.08 -2.77 -19.97
N GLN A 429 -4.07 -1.86 -20.93
CA GLN A 429 -4.57 -2.12 -22.28
C GLN A 429 -3.87 -3.32 -22.95
N ASP A 430 -2.56 -3.38 -22.90
CA ASP A 430 -1.79 -4.48 -23.52
C ASP A 430 -2.11 -5.83 -22.86
N GLU A 431 -2.16 -5.85 -21.53
CA GLU A 431 -2.49 -7.04 -20.74
C GLU A 431 -3.93 -7.52 -21.03
N LEU A 432 -4.88 -6.59 -21.14
CA LEU A 432 -6.27 -6.91 -21.51
C LEU A 432 -6.34 -7.54 -22.90
N TRP A 433 -5.68 -6.94 -23.91
CA TRP A 433 -5.64 -7.46 -25.29
C TRP A 433 -4.97 -8.82 -25.37
N GLU A 434 -3.90 -9.03 -24.62
CA GLU A 434 -3.21 -10.32 -24.56
C GLU A 434 -4.12 -11.41 -23.99
N ASN A 435 -4.81 -11.12 -22.88
CA ASN A 435 -5.76 -12.06 -22.27
C ASN A 435 -6.95 -12.38 -23.18
N ILE A 436 -7.52 -11.39 -23.86
CA ILE A 436 -8.62 -11.57 -24.84
C ILE A 436 -8.16 -12.47 -25.98
N LYS A 437 -6.97 -12.20 -26.53
CA LYS A 437 -6.38 -12.97 -27.63
C LYS A 437 -6.07 -14.41 -27.23
N GLN A 438 -5.48 -14.62 -26.04
CA GLN A 438 -5.16 -15.98 -25.55
C GLN A 438 -6.41 -16.83 -25.31
N ALA A 439 -7.50 -16.19 -24.90
CA ALA A 439 -8.77 -16.86 -24.65
C ALA A 439 -9.67 -16.98 -25.89
N ASP A 440 -9.25 -16.46 -27.05
CA ASP A 440 -10.03 -16.42 -28.30
C ASP A 440 -11.43 -15.81 -28.10
N ILE A 441 -11.51 -14.67 -27.38
CA ILE A 441 -12.75 -13.96 -27.11
C ILE A 441 -12.98 -12.91 -28.20
N ASP A 442 -14.17 -12.94 -28.80
CA ASP A 442 -14.61 -11.89 -29.73
C ASP A 442 -14.95 -10.60 -28.97
N TYR A 443 -14.53 -9.46 -29.52
CA TYR A 443 -14.80 -8.15 -28.89
C TYR A 443 -15.17 -7.07 -29.91
N GLU A 444 -15.88 -6.05 -29.42
CA GLU A 444 -16.14 -4.79 -30.10
C GLU A 444 -15.55 -3.65 -29.29
N MET A 445 -14.93 -2.69 -29.97
CA MET A 445 -14.22 -1.61 -29.30
C MET A 445 -14.63 -0.25 -29.86
N GLU A 446 -14.93 0.69 -28.94
CA GLU A 446 -15.17 2.09 -29.26
C GLU A 446 -14.04 2.97 -28.66
N ASP A 447 -13.54 3.93 -29.43
CA ASP A 447 -12.47 4.83 -28.98
C ASP A 447 -13.03 6.27 -28.79
N GLU A 448 -13.39 6.60 -27.55
CA GLU A 448 -13.89 7.92 -27.12
C GLU A 448 -12.79 8.81 -26.52
N ARG A 449 -11.53 8.43 -26.67
CA ARG A 449 -10.41 9.21 -26.15
C ARG A 449 -10.27 10.53 -26.92
N GLN A 450 -9.87 11.57 -26.17
CA GLN A 450 -9.65 12.90 -26.75
C GLN A 450 -8.44 12.90 -27.69
N GLN A 451 -8.72 13.14 -28.97
CA GLN A 451 -7.69 13.22 -30.03
C GLN A 451 -6.84 14.50 -29.94
N GLY A 452 -7.39 15.51 -29.26
CA GLY A 452 -6.78 16.83 -29.13
C GLY A 452 -6.85 17.65 -30.43
N ARG A 453 -6.34 18.88 -30.33
CA ARG A 453 -6.24 19.82 -31.46
C ARG A 453 -4.86 19.68 -32.11
N LYS A 454 -4.83 19.63 -33.44
CA LYS A 454 -3.56 19.71 -34.17
C LYS A 454 -2.91 21.07 -33.94
N ILE A 455 -1.62 21.09 -33.72
CA ILE A 455 -0.79 22.28 -33.56
C ILE A 455 0.37 22.28 -34.58
N ASN A 456 0.76 23.46 -35.03
CA ASN A 456 1.89 23.60 -35.93
C ASN A 456 3.18 23.79 -35.13
N VAL A 457 3.89 22.70 -34.95
CA VAL A 457 5.14 22.67 -34.18
C VAL A 457 6.18 21.75 -34.83
N ASP A 458 7.41 22.18 -34.86
CA ASP A 458 8.56 21.45 -35.41
C ASP A 458 9.67 21.34 -34.36
N PHE A 459 10.41 20.22 -34.40
CA PHE A 459 11.56 19.99 -33.51
C PHE A 459 12.78 20.76 -34.00
N LYS A 460 13.44 21.49 -33.08
CA LYS A 460 14.72 22.16 -33.32
C LYS A 460 15.83 21.36 -32.67
N GLY A 461 16.70 20.79 -33.42
CA GLY A 461 17.88 20.10 -32.91
C GLY A 461 18.03 18.69 -33.46
N GLU A 462 19.04 18.00 -32.99
CA GLU A 462 19.36 16.63 -33.39
C GLU A 462 19.27 15.70 -32.19
N LEU A 463 18.59 14.56 -32.39
CA LEU A 463 18.54 13.51 -31.39
C LEU A 463 19.79 12.64 -31.45
N ARG A 464 20.35 12.31 -30.31
CA ARG A 464 21.37 11.26 -30.22
C ARG A 464 20.79 9.92 -30.64
N PRO A 465 21.61 8.96 -31.12
CA PRO A 465 21.09 7.66 -31.59
C PRO A 465 20.16 6.95 -30.58
N GLU A 466 20.49 7.00 -29.29
CA GLU A 466 19.70 6.37 -28.22
C GLU A 466 18.39 7.13 -27.94
N GLN A 467 18.39 8.45 -28.12
CA GLN A 467 17.18 9.28 -28.02
C GLN A 467 16.24 9.04 -29.19
N ASP A 468 16.77 8.86 -30.40
CA ASP A 468 15.99 8.51 -31.60
C ASP A 468 15.35 7.11 -31.46
N LYS A 469 16.10 6.13 -30.95
CA LYS A 469 15.54 4.81 -30.61
C LYS A 469 14.39 4.92 -29.58
N ALA A 470 14.60 5.70 -28.51
CA ALA A 470 13.58 5.92 -27.49
C ALA A 470 12.32 6.57 -28.06
N LEU A 471 12.46 7.59 -28.91
CA LEU A 471 11.35 8.23 -29.62
C LEU A 471 10.59 7.22 -30.47
N LYS A 472 11.29 6.47 -31.32
CA LYS A 472 10.68 5.48 -32.23
C LYS A 472 9.92 4.39 -31.48
N GLU A 473 10.44 3.90 -30.36
CA GLU A 473 9.75 2.91 -29.55
C GLU A 473 8.50 3.48 -28.85
N LEU A 474 8.59 4.69 -28.28
CA LEU A 474 7.44 5.29 -27.57
C LEU A 474 6.27 5.60 -28.52
N ILE A 475 6.52 6.19 -29.69
CA ILE A 475 5.46 6.63 -30.61
C ILE A 475 4.68 5.48 -31.26
N ARG A 476 5.18 4.24 -31.20
CA ARG A 476 4.48 3.02 -31.66
C ARG A 476 3.21 2.73 -30.83
N TYR A 477 3.15 3.25 -29.60
CA TYR A 477 2.08 2.99 -28.65
C TYR A 477 1.38 4.29 -28.28
N ASP A 478 0.14 4.21 -27.85
CA ASP A 478 -0.60 5.38 -27.38
C ASP A 478 -0.21 5.76 -25.94
N ASN A 479 0.36 4.82 -25.19
CA ASN A 479 0.76 5.01 -23.80
C ASN A 479 2.05 4.25 -23.45
N GLY A 480 2.74 4.70 -22.42
CA GLY A 480 3.91 4.00 -21.90
C GLY A 480 4.91 4.90 -21.20
N ILE A 481 5.94 4.30 -20.67
CA ILE A 481 6.96 4.96 -19.86
C ILE A 481 8.33 4.87 -20.52
N LEU A 482 9.03 6.02 -20.58
CA LEU A 482 10.46 6.11 -20.83
C LEU A 482 11.22 6.01 -19.52
N HIS A 483 11.88 4.88 -19.28
CA HIS A 483 12.88 4.75 -18.23
C HIS A 483 14.24 5.16 -18.77
N ALA A 484 14.76 6.30 -18.34
CA ALA A 484 16.07 6.76 -18.80
C ALA A 484 16.86 7.42 -17.68
N ALA A 485 18.13 7.02 -17.57
CA ALA A 485 19.07 7.57 -16.60
C ALA A 485 19.09 9.09 -16.61
N THR A 486 19.51 9.68 -15.51
CA THR A 486 19.74 11.12 -15.40
C THR A 486 20.71 11.58 -16.51
N ALA A 487 20.45 12.75 -17.08
CA ALA A 487 21.23 13.30 -18.21
C ALA A 487 21.07 12.54 -19.56
N PHE A 488 20.12 11.63 -19.68
CA PHE A 488 19.75 11.08 -20.98
C PHE A 488 19.14 12.14 -21.92
N GLY A 489 18.52 13.17 -21.37
CA GLY A 489 17.76 14.16 -22.13
C GLY A 489 16.30 13.78 -22.29
N LYS A 490 15.67 13.31 -21.21
CA LYS A 490 14.23 12.97 -21.17
C LYS A 490 13.36 14.09 -21.73
N THR A 491 13.64 15.35 -21.35
CA THR A 491 12.91 16.55 -21.84
C THR A 491 13.09 16.77 -23.34
N VAL A 492 14.27 16.44 -23.89
CA VAL A 492 14.56 16.53 -25.34
C VAL A 492 13.70 15.52 -26.10
N VAL A 493 13.67 14.26 -25.64
CA VAL A 493 12.81 13.21 -26.24
C VAL A 493 11.33 13.57 -26.12
N SER A 494 10.91 14.13 -24.98
CA SER A 494 9.53 14.61 -24.79
C SER A 494 9.17 15.73 -25.76
N SER A 495 10.08 16.68 -26.00
CA SER A 495 9.91 17.73 -27.02
C SER A 495 9.81 17.14 -28.42
N ALA A 496 10.61 16.12 -28.74
CA ALA A 496 10.54 15.42 -30.01
C ALA A 496 9.20 14.65 -30.18
N ILE A 497 8.65 14.05 -29.11
CA ILE A 497 7.31 13.42 -29.13
C ILE A 497 6.24 14.48 -29.47
N ILE A 498 6.28 15.66 -28.85
CA ILE A 498 5.33 16.75 -29.13
C ILE A 498 5.40 17.13 -30.62
N ALA A 499 6.58 17.36 -31.15
CA ALA A 499 6.78 17.74 -32.54
C ALA A 499 6.39 16.63 -33.52
N GLN A 500 6.56 15.35 -33.15
CA GLN A 500 6.18 14.22 -33.99
C GLN A 500 4.68 13.98 -33.99
N LYS A 501 3.99 14.12 -32.85
CA LYS A 501 2.54 13.94 -32.75
C LYS A 501 1.78 15.17 -33.28
N LYS A 502 2.33 16.37 -33.16
CA LYS A 502 1.73 17.65 -33.60
C LYS A 502 0.31 17.87 -33.00
N ILE A 503 0.16 17.58 -31.73
CA ILE A 503 -1.11 17.64 -30.99
C ILE A 503 -0.90 18.49 -29.74
N ASN A 504 -1.91 19.28 -29.36
CA ASN A 504 -1.88 20.08 -28.15
C ASN A 504 -1.55 19.23 -26.92
N THR A 505 -0.64 19.75 -26.10
CA THR A 505 0.06 18.95 -25.07
C THR A 505 -0.06 19.56 -23.68
N LEU A 506 -0.35 18.71 -22.69
CA LEU A 506 -0.26 19.02 -21.26
C LEU A 506 0.94 18.28 -20.64
N ILE A 507 1.80 19.01 -19.93
CA ILE A 507 2.93 18.44 -19.18
C ILE A 507 2.60 18.56 -17.70
N ILE A 508 2.54 17.41 -17.00
CA ILE A 508 2.19 17.33 -15.58
C ILE A 508 3.47 17.16 -14.76
N LEU A 509 3.66 18.07 -13.79
CA LEU A 509 4.81 18.10 -12.89
C LEU A 509 4.36 17.96 -11.43
N GLU A 510 5.24 17.39 -10.60
CA GLU A 510 5.08 17.35 -9.14
C GLU A 510 5.75 18.55 -8.47
N SER A 511 6.93 18.96 -8.96
CA SER A 511 7.74 20.04 -8.38
C SER A 511 7.71 21.32 -9.21
N SER A 512 7.37 22.42 -8.55
CA SER A 512 7.40 23.75 -9.18
C SER A 512 8.79 24.22 -9.60
N ALA A 513 9.85 23.59 -9.10
CA ALA A 513 11.22 23.89 -9.48
C ALA A 513 11.52 23.53 -10.94
N LEU A 514 10.75 22.58 -11.50
CA LEU A 514 10.94 22.10 -12.88
C LEU A 514 10.20 22.93 -13.93
N ILE A 515 9.29 23.83 -13.56
CA ILE A 515 8.47 24.61 -14.51
C ILE A 515 9.35 25.44 -15.46
N GLU A 516 10.26 26.23 -14.90
CA GLU A 516 11.16 27.07 -15.73
C GLU A 516 12.11 26.21 -16.57
N GLN A 517 12.65 25.15 -16.03
CA GLN A 517 13.51 24.22 -16.78
C GLN A 517 12.79 23.60 -17.99
N TRP A 518 11.52 23.20 -17.80
CA TRP A 518 10.69 22.68 -18.88
C TRP A 518 10.39 23.75 -19.92
N LYS A 519 10.06 24.95 -19.46
CA LYS A 519 9.77 26.09 -20.37
C LYS A 519 10.98 26.43 -21.22
N GLU A 520 12.16 26.60 -20.61
CA GLU A 520 13.41 26.87 -21.32
C GLU A 520 13.76 25.74 -22.32
N ALA A 521 13.51 24.49 -21.94
CA ALA A 521 13.76 23.36 -22.83
C ALA A 521 12.79 23.35 -24.03
N LEU A 522 11.51 23.60 -23.81
CA LEU A 522 10.51 23.67 -24.88
C LEU A 522 10.82 24.84 -25.85
N GLU A 523 11.17 26.02 -25.34
CA GLU A 523 11.57 27.18 -26.17
C GLU A 523 12.84 26.89 -26.98
N LYS A 524 13.78 26.13 -26.40
CA LYS A 524 15.02 25.72 -27.06
C LYS A 524 14.80 24.69 -28.16
N PHE A 525 13.96 23.66 -27.92
CA PHE A 525 13.86 22.49 -28.78
C PHE A 525 12.59 22.47 -29.67
N LEU A 526 11.68 23.43 -29.51
CA LEU A 526 10.48 23.53 -30.35
C LEU A 526 10.41 24.88 -31.10
N ASN A 527 9.92 24.79 -32.33
CA ASN A 527 9.46 25.94 -33.08
C ASN A 527 7.93 25.87 -33.19
N ILE A 528 7.23 26.70 -32.42
CA ILE A 528 5.76 26.68 -32.36
C ILE A 528 5.24 27.79 -33.28
N ASN A 529 4.63 27.40 -34.41
CA ASN A 529 4.15 28.31 -35.44
C ASN A 529 2.63 28.53 -35.30
N GLU A 530 2.18 28.98 -34.10
CA GLU A 530 0.78 29.23 -33.73
C GLU A 530 0.56 30.73 -33.42
N GLY A 531 -0.68 31.17 -33.54
CA GLY A 531 -1.09 32.49 -33.06
C GLY A 531 -1.23 32.54 -31.55
N LEU A 532 -0.89 33.68 -30.93
CA LEU A 532 -1.12 33.88 -29.49
C LEU A 532 -2.60 33.78 -29.15
N PRO A 533 -3.05 32.87 -28.29
CA PRO A 533 -4.43 32.67 -27.98
C PRO A 533 -5.05 33.85 -27.20
N ALA A 534 -6.30 34.17 -27.51
CA ALA A 534 -7.08 35.14 -26.76
C ALA A 534 -7.68 34.50 -25.51
N TYR A 535 -7.79 35.25 -24.44
CA TYR A 535 -8.50 34.85 -23.22
C TYR A 535 -9.35 35.99 -22.67
N GLU A 536 -10.43 35.65 -22.03
CA GLU A 536 -11.32 36.61 -21.36
C GLU A 536 -10.88 36.83 -19.90
N THR A 537 -10.72 38.07 -19.49
CA THR A 537 -10.41 38.45 -18.13
C THR A 537 -11.65 38.35 -17.25
N LYS A 538 -11.49 38.26 -15.91
CA LYS A 538 -12.61 38.29 -14.94
C LYS A 538 -13.56 39.49 -15.12
N THR A 539 -13.11 40.54 -15.83
CA THR A 539 -13.91 41.77 -16.12
C THR A 539 -14.50 41.75 -17.50
N GLY A 540 -14.52 40.63 -18.23
CA GLY A 540 -15.12 40.50 -19.58
C GLY A 540 -14.25 41.06 -20.72
N ARG A 541 -13.02 41.51 -20.46
CA ARG A 541 -12.15 42.05 -21.51
C ARG A 541 -11.33 40.91 -22.15
N VAL A 542 -11.34 40.85 -23.49
CA VAL A 542 -10.51 39.92 -24.27
C VAL A 542 -9.09 40.45 -24.36
N ARG A 543 -8.12 39.61 -23.99
CA ARG A 543 -6.67 39.88 -24.12
C ARG A 543 -5.98 38.71 -24.79
N LYS A 544 -4.79 38.93 -25.38
CA LYS A 544 -3.96 37.87 -25.91
C LYS A 544 -2.97 37.39 -24.84
N ARG A 545 -2.69 36.07 -24.80
CA ARG A 545 -1.62 35.48 -23.97
C ARG A 545 -0.27 36.04 -24.43
N LYS A 546 0.70 36.08 -23.53
CA LYS A 546 2.06 36.59 -23.81
C LYS A 546 3.04 35.54 -24.37
N SER A 547 2.69 34.25 -24.23
CA SER A 547 3.48 33.09 -24.64
C SER A 547 2.57 32.04 -25.26
N LEU A 548 3.12 31.21 -26.13
CA LEU A 548 2.49 30.01 -26.68
C LEU A 548 2.61 28.81 -25.72
N ILE A 549 3.53 28.89 -24.76
CA ILE A 549 3.71 27.91 -23.68
C ILE A 549 3.09 28.49 -22.41
N GLY A 550 2.03 27.89 -21.92
CA GLY A 550 1.35 28.31 -20.72
C GLY A 550 1.80 27.59 -19.46
N THR A 551 1.41 28.13 -18.31
CA THR A 551 1.73 27.50 -17.00
C THR A 551 0.55 27.58 -16.05
N LEU A 552 0.37 26.54 -15.23
CA LEU A 552 -0.62 26.48 -14.16
C LEU A 552 0.06 26.10 -12.83
N GLN A 553 0.13 27.08 -11.92
CA GLN A 553 0.73 26.90 -10.60
C GLN A 553 -0.05 27.67 -9.52
N GLY A 554 -0.68 27.00 -8.61
CA GLY A 554 -1.47 27.62 -7.53
C GLY A 554 -2.63 28.46 -8.08
N ALA A 555 -2.57 29.78 -7.88
CA ALA A 555 -3.52 30.76 -8.41
C ALA A 555 -3.10 31.34 -9.77
N HIS A 556 -1.87 31.09 -10.21
CA HIS A 556 -1.37 31.57 -11.49
C HIS A 556 -1.82 30.63 -12.62
N ASP A 557 -2.63 31.14 -13.51
CA ASP A 557 -3.14 30.43 -14.68
C ASP A 557 -2.83 31.26 -15.95
N SER A 558 -1.90 30.76 -16.76
CA SER A 558 -1.58 31.29 -18.07
C SER A 558 -1.75 30.25 -19.19
N MET A 559 -2.53 29.19 -18.94
CA MET A 559 -2.74 28.08 -19.89
C MET A 559 -3.24 28.59 -21.24
N THR A 560 -2.70 27.99 -22.30
CA THR A 560 -2.91 28.42 -23.70
C THR A 560 -3.77 27.43 -24.49
N GLY A 561 -3.88 26.19 -24.03
CA GLY A 561 -4.49 25.10 -24.81
C GLY A 561 -3.61 24.61 -25.98
N ILE A 562 -2.34 25.08 -26.07
CA ILE A 562 -1.37 24.67 -27.11
C ILE A 562 -0.34 23.71 -26.50
N ILE A 563 0.60 24.25 -25.72
CA ILE A 563 1.53 23.46 -24.91
C ILE A 563 1.56 24.09 -23.53
N ASP A 564 1.15 23.33 -22.53
CA ASP A 564 0.96 23.87 -21.19
C ASP A 564 1.65 22.99 -20.15
N ILE A 565 2.23 23.61 -19.14
CA ILE A 565 2.94 22.99 -18.03
C ILE A 565 2.12 23.21 -16.75
N ALA A 566 1.67 22.15 -16.11
CA ALA A 566 0.82 22.26 -14.95
C ALA A 566 1.32 21.46 -13.75
N MET A 567 1.18 22.05 -12.57
CA MET A 567 1.33 21.31 -11.32
C MET A 567 0.10 20.40 -11.10
N ALA A 568 0.33 19.13 -10.77
CA ALA A 568 -0.75 18.19 -10.51
C ALA A 568 -1.76 18.69 -9.47
N GLY A 569 -1.30 19.26 -8.35
CA GLY A 569 -2.16 19.85 -7.32
C GLY A 569 -2.93 21.11 -7.76
N SER A 570 -2.59 21.71 -8.91
CA SER A 570 -3.32 22.84 -9.48
C SER A 570 -4.39 22.41 -10.49
N LEU A 571 -4.22 21.21 -11.07
CA LEU A 571 -5.19 20.61 -11.99
C LEU A 571 -6.41 20.03 -11.26
N CYS A 572 -6.26 19.65 -9.98
CA CYS A 572 -7.37 19.17 -9.15
C CYS A 572 -7.36 19.94 -7.81
N LYS A 573 -8.41 20.68 -7.52
CA LYS A 573 -8.61 21.42 -6.26
C LYS A 573 -9.93 21.00 -5.62
N LYS A 574 -9.89 20.44 -4.41
CA LYS A 574 -11.09 20.02 -3.65
C LYS A 574 -12.04 19.11 -4.45
N GLY A 575 -11.50 18.24 -5.31
CA GLY A 575 -12.28 17.33 -6.16
C GLY A 575 -12.79 17.93 -7.47
N GLU A 576 -12.54 19.24 -7.72
CA GLU A 576 -12.87 19.88 -8.99
C GLU A 576 -11.63 19.90 -9.91
N TYR A 577 -11.81 19.50 -11.16
CA TYR A 577 -10.74 19.44 -12.15
C TYR A 577 -10.75 20.68 -13.05
N HIS A 578 -9.56 21.08 -13.49
CA HIS A 578 -9.40 22.22 -14.39
C HIS A 578 -10.10 21.94 -15.74
N ASN A 579 -10.87 22.91 -16.26
CA ASN A 579 -11.70 22.74 -17.45
C ASN A 579 -10.94 22.27 -18.70
N LEU A 580 -9.69 22.73 -18.86
CA LEU A 580 -8.86 22.34 -20.01
C LEU A 580 -8.26 20.93 -19.90
N LEU A 581 -8.35 20.23 -18.74
CA LEU A 581 -7.71 18.93 -18.56
C LEU A 581 -8.05 17.93 -19.67
N ASN A 582 -9.28 17.92 -20.11
CA ASN A 582 -9.81 16.97 -21.10
C ASN A 582 -9.84 17.52 -22.54
N GLU A 583 -9.15 18.63 -22.83
CA GLU A 583 -9.02 19.17 -24.19
C GLU A 583 -7.71 18.76 -24.88
N TYR A 584 -6.72 18.26 -24.12
CA TYR A 584 -5.44 17.82 -24.65
C TYR A 584 -5.50 16.41 -25.22
N GLY A 585 -4.87 16.22 -26.37
CA GLY A 585 -4.72 14.88 -26.96
C GLY A 585 -3.42 14.17 -26.54
N LEU A 586 -2.44 14.93 -26.04
CA LEU A 586 -1.17 14.41 -25.53
C LEU A 586 -0.93 14.89 -24.09
N VAL A 587 -0.65 13.95 -23.19
CA VAL A 587 -0.22 14.23 -21.81
C VAL A 587 1.14 13.60 -21.55
N LEU A 588 2.05 14.40 -21.01
CA LEU A 588 3.38 13.99 -20.58
C LEU A 588 3.48 14.12 -19.05
N VAL A 589 3.99 13.09 -18.37
CA VAL A 589 4.14 13.08 -16.91
C VAL A 589 5.64 12.96 -16.59
N ASP A 590 6.22 14.04 -16.06
CA ASP A 590 7.62 14.00 -15.62
C ASP A 590 7.73 13.39 -14.23
N GLU A 591 8.88 12.73 -13.99
CA GLU A 591 9.15 11.92 -12.79
C GLU A 591 7.96 11.04 -12.40
N CYS A 592 7.43 10.32 -13.39
CA CYS A 592 6.20 9.54 -13.29
C CYS A 592 6.23 8.43 -12.23
N HIS A 593 7.37 8.17 -11.59
CA HIS A 593 7.44 7.29 -10.42
C HIS A 593 6.66 7.84 -9.20
N HIS A 594 6.30 9.12 -9.21
CA HIS A 594 5.40 9.74 -8.25
C HIS A 594 3.90 9.61 -8.58
N SER A 595 3.55 9.00 -9.73
CA SER A 595 2.14 8.87 -10.16
C SER A 595 1.27 8.02 -9.23
N ALA A 596 1.87 7.24 -8.34
CA ALA A 596 1.16 6.55 -7.25
C ALA A 596 0.77 7.49 -6.08
N SER A 597 1.19 8.76 -6.06
CA SER A 597 0.67 9.74 -5.10
C SER A 597 -0.81 10.04 -5.41
N GLU A 598 -1.62 10.22 -4.38
CA GLU A 598 -3.07 10.43 -4.50
C GLU A 598 -3.42 11.56 -5.48
N THR A 599 -2.71 12.68 -5.39
CA THR A 599 -2.97 13.86 -6.23
C THR A 599 -2.76 13.57 -7.72
N ILE A 600 -1.62 12.97 -8.09
CA ILE A 600 -1.31 12.66 -9.49
C ILE A 600 -2.18 11.52 -9.99
N ALA A 601 -2.39 10.49 -9.18
CA ALA A 601 -3.25 9.37 -9.52
C ALA A 601 -4.69 9.81 -9.85
N ASN A 602 -5.25 10.72 -9.04
CA ASN A 602 -6.60 11.25 -9.27
C ASN A 602 -6.68 12.05 -10.57
N VAL A 603 -5.68 12.90 -10.87
CA VAL A 603 -5.63 13.62 -12.16
C VAL A 603 -5.54 12.65 -13.33
N LEU A 604 -4.66 11.63 -13.26
CA LEU A 604 -4.46 10.67 -14.36
C LEU A 604 -5.69 9.79 -14.62
N LYS A 605 -6.49 9.49 -13.60
CA LYS A 605 -7.77 8.78 -13.75
C LYS A 605 -8.81 9.56 -14.54
N GLU A 606 -8.73 10.90 -14.56
CA GLU A 606 -9.67 11.76 -15.27
C GLU A 606 -9.17 12.20 -16.66
N VAL A 607 -7.90 12.01 -16.99
CA VAL A 607 -7.32 12.37 -18.28
C VAL A 607 -7.93 11.52 -19.41
N LYS A 608 -8.59 12.17 -20.38
CA LYS A 608 -9.16 11.54 -21.59
C LYS A 608 -8.20 11.51 -22.77
N ALA A 609 -7.03 12.17 -22.69
CA ALA A 609 -6.07 12.24 -23.78
C ALA A 609 -5.77 10.86 -24.39
N LYS A 610 -5.71 10.77 -25.72
CA LYS A 610 -5.34 9.53 -26.41
C LYS A 610 -3.93 9.11 -26.08
N TYR A 611 -2.98 10.05 -26.08
CA TYR A 611 -1.56 9.78 -25.86
C TYR A 611 -1.16 10.19 -24.46
N VAL A 612 -0.64 9.23 -23.67
CA VAL A 612 -0.14 9.47 -22.31
C VAL A 612 1.22 8.81 -22.13
N TYR A 613 2.27 9.61 -21.96
CA TYR A 613 3.60 9.09 -21.71
C TYR A 613 4.18 9.60 -20.41
N GLY A 614 4.83 8.70 -19.67
CA GLY A 614 5.61 9.03 -18.48
C GLY A 614 7.11 9.01 -18.76
N VAL A 615 7.86 9.86 -18.08
CA VAL A 615 9.33 9.82 -18.11
C VAL A 615 9.85 9.75 -16.68
N THR A 616 10.85 8.91 -16.44
CA THR A 616 11.49 8.78 -15.12
C THR A 616 12.89 8.20 -15.20
N ALA A 617 13.76 8.57 -14.26
CA ALA A 617 15.06 7.94 -14.08
C ALA A 617 14.99 6.71 -13.14
N THR A 618 13.99 6.62 -12.30
CA THR A 618 13.86 5.60 -11.24
C THR A 618 12.47 4.99 -11.24
N PRO A 619 12.19 3.99 -12.09
CA PRO A 619 10.85 3.40 -12.20
C PRO A 619 10.43 2.61 -10.96
N LYS A 620 11.41 2.08 -10.18
CA LYS A 620 11.16 1.33 -8.95
C LYS A 620 10.93 2.26 -7.77
N ARG A 621 9.97 1.92 -6.93
CA ARG A 621 9.63 2.65 -5.70
C ARG A 621 10.08 1.89 -4.45
N GLY A 622 10.45 2.63 -3.41
CA GLY A 622 10.85 2.03 -2.13
C GLY A 622 9.69 1.41 -1.34
N ASP A 623 8.46 1.79 -1.67
CA ASP A 623 7.23 1.29 -1.05
C ASP A 623 6.59 0.09 -1.80
N GLY A 624 7.15 -0.32 -2.96
CA GLY A 624 6.64 -1.43 -3.77
C GLY A 624 5.37 -1.13 -4.57
N LEU A 625 4.98 0.16 -4.68
CA LEU A 625 3.78 0.61 -5.39
C LEU A 625 4.05 1.01 -6.86
N GLU A 626 5.18 0.61 -7.44
CA GLU A 626 5.52 0.94 -8.82
C GLU A 626 4.52 0.42 -9.86
N LYS A 627 3.82 -0.67 -9.56
CA LYS A 627 2.76 -1.20 -10.43
C LYS A 627 1.64 -0.19 -10.68
N ILE A 628 1.36 0.71 -9.73
CA ILE A 628 0.36 1.77 -9.89
C ILE A 628 0.75 2.70 -11.05
N ASN A 629 2.03 3.04 -11.17
CA ASN A 629 2.51 3.90 -12.26
C ASN A 629 2.27 3.23 -13.62
N TYR A 630 2.54 1.91 -13.72
CA TYR A 630 2.31 1.14 -14.95
C TYR A 630 0.82 1.03 -15.28
N MET A 631 -0.03 0.86 -14.28
CA MET A 631 -1.48 0.81 -14.49
C MET A 631 -2.05 2.15 -14.95
N LEU A 632 -1.57 3.28 -14.38
CA LEU A 632 -2.10 4.61 -14.71
C LEU A 632 -1.60 5.17 -16.05
N ILE A 633 -0.36 4.85 -16.43
CA ILE A 633 0.29 5.40 -17.61
C ILE A 633 0.47 4.33 -18.70
N GLY A 634 1.09 3.21 -18.36
CA GLY A 634 1.43 2.13 -19.28
C GLY A 634 2.75 1.46 -18.91
N PRO A 635 3.13 0.37 -19.59
CA PRO A 635 4.39 -0.31 -19.33
C PRO A 635 5.62 0.50 -19.80
N ILE A 636 6.80 0.10 -19.35
CA ILE A 636 8.06 0.68 -19.84
C ILE A 636 8.24 0.23 -21.30
N ARG A 637 8.25 1.20 -22.22
CA ARG A 637 8.44 0.95 -23.67
C ARG A 637 9.90 0.99 -24.09
N TYR A 638 10.69 1.82 -23.41
CA TYR A 638 12.13 1.91 -23.64
C TYR A 638 12.86 2.12 -22.31
N SER A 639 13.98 1.43 -22.14
CA SER A 639 14.83 1.53 -20.96
C SER A 639 16.26 1.84 -21.37
N TYR A 640 16.86 2.87 -20.73
CA TYR A 640 18.26 3.21 -20.87
C TYR A 640 18.84 3.50 -19.49
N THR A 641 19.55 2.53 -18.97
CA THR A 641 20.04 2.53 -17.59
C THR A 641 21.31 3.36 -17.41
N ALA A 642 21.63 3.74 -16.17
CA ALA A 642 22.89 4.40 -15.84
C ALA A 642 24.11 3.53 -16.20
N LYS A 643 23.98 2.20 -16.16
CA LYS A 643 25.03 1.23 -16.52
C LYS A 643 25.31 1.25 -18.04
N GLU A 644 24.27 1.32 -18.87
CA GLU A 644 24.41 1.45 -20.32
C GLU A 644 25.07 2.79 -20.70
N LYS A 645 24.62 3.88 -20.06
CA LYS A 645 25.20 5.20 -20.23
C LYS A 645 26.69 5.24 -19.87
N ALA A 646 27.07 4.71 -18.71
CA ALA A 646 28.46 4.67 -18.26
C ALA A 646 29.35 3.86 -19.20
N LYS A 647 28.81 2.74 -19.74
CA LYS A 647 29.51 1.91 -20.71
C LYS A 647 29.81 2.67 -22.03
N GLU A 648 28.84 3.46 -22.52
CA GLU A 648 29.01 4.27 -23.73
C GLU A 648 30.01 5.44 -23.52
N GLN A 649 29.94 6.11 -22.36
CA GLN A 649 30.81 7.24 -22.04
C GLN A 649 32.23 6.81 -21.64
N GLY A 650 32.48 5.54 -21.40
CA GLY A 650 33.77 5.06 -20.89
C GLY A 650 34.10 5.52 -19.46
N ILE A 651 33.14 6.18 -18.76
CA ILE A 651 33.34 6.69 -17.40
C ILE A 651 33.19 5.51 -16.42
N ARG A 652 34.22 5.25 -15.63
CA ARG A 652 34.21 4.19 -14.60
C ARG A 652 33.57 4.72 -13.33
N HIS A 653 32.65 3.95 -12.76
CA HIS A 653 32.08 4.21 -11.44
C HIS A 653 32.81 3.36 -10.39
N LEU A 654 33.47 4.02 -9.45
CA LEU A 654 34.19 3.40 -8.36
C LEU A 654 33.46 3.63 -7.05
N VAL A 655 33.28 2.59 -6.25
CA VAL A 655 32.69 2.69 -4.91
C VAL A 655 33.71 2.28 -3.87
N TYR A 656 34.00 3.17 -2.94
CA TYR A 656 34.91 2.94 -1.82
C TYR A 656 34.09 2.79 -0.54
N PRO A 657 33.84 1.54 -0.09
CA PRO A 657 33.22 1.32 1.22
C PRO A 657 34.20 1.69 2.33
N ARG A 658 33.80 2.61 3.20
CA ARG A 658 34.58 3.13 4.33
C ARG A 658 33.95 2.63 5.62
N PHE A 659 34.48 1.54 6.18
CA PHE A 659 33.99 1.00 7.43
C PHE A 659 34.34 1.93 8.59
N THR A 660 33.29 2.31 9.36
CA THR A 660 33.44 3.20 10.51
C THR A 660 33.57 2.39 11.81
N ARG A 661 34.03 3.05 12.88
CA ARG A 661 34.06 2.46 14.23
C ARG A 661 32.84 2.87 15.06
N THR A 662 31.73 3.23 14.40
CA THR A 662 30.51 3.65 15.09
C THR A 662 29.86 2.46 15.76
N VAL A 663 29.69 2.51 17.07
CA VAL A 663 29.00 1.50 17.88
C VAL A 663 27.83 2.13 18.62
N ALA A 664 26.79 1.34 18.86
CA ALA A 664 25.67 1.80 19.69
C ALA A 664 26.12 2.03 21.16
N PRO A 665 25.60 3.04 21.84
CA PRO A 665 25.91 3.28 23.24
C PRO A 665 25.58 2.07 24.13
N ARG A 666 26.36 1.87 25.21
CA ARG A 666 26.10 0.82 26.19
C ARG A 666 24.70 0.96 26.79
N GLY A 667 23.91 -0.12 26.82
CA GLY A 667 22.56 -0.15 27.39
C GLY A 667 21.42 0.06 26.37
N VAL A 668 21.74 0.40 25.12
CA VAL A 668 20.75 0.45 24.04
C VAL A 668 20.49 -0.94 23.48
N ILE A 669 19.23 -1.39 23.53
CA ILE A 669 18.84 -2.66 22.91
C ILE A 669 18.73 -2.44 21.39
N ILE A 670 19.72 -2.90 20.67
CA ILE A 670 19.94 -2.67 19.24
C ILE A 670 18.71 -3.02 18.39
N GLY A 671 17.92 -4.04 18.74
CA GLY A 671 16.71 -4.44 18.02
C GLY A 671 15.45 -3.58 18.28
N LYS A 672 15.51 -2.60 19.20
CA LYS A 672 14.39 -1.72 19.59
C LYS A 672 14.67 -0.24 19.38
N MET A 673 15.79 0.10 18.77
CA MET A 673 16.21 1.47 18.53
C MET A 673 15.29 2.14 17.50
N HIS A 674 14.78 3.34 17.83
CA HIS A 674 14.04 4.13 16.86
C HIS A 674 14.99 4.65 15.77
N PRO A 675 14.57 4.72 14.49
CA PRO A 675 15.43 5.20 13.41
C PRO A 675 16.11 6.54 13.69
N ASN A 676 15.43 7.49 14.30
CA ASN A 676 16.01 8.79 14.64
C ASN A 676 17.17 8.67 15.65
N GLU A 677 17.04 7.82 16.67
CA GLU A 677 18.10 7.55 17.65
C GLU A 677 19.35 6.96 16.97
N ALA A 678 19.15 6.06 16.01
CA ALA A 678 20.27 5.49 15.23
C ALA A 678 21.00 6.58 14.41
N TYR A 679 20.25 7.50 13.79
CA TYR A 679 20.87 8.62 13.07
C TYR A 679 21.60 9.58 13.99
N GLU A 680 21.10 9.86 15.21
CA GLU A 680 21.78 10.70 16.21
C GLU A 680 23.15 10.12 16.60
N ILE A 681 23.27 8.77 16.69
CA ILE A 681 24.56 8.12 16.99
C ILE A 681 25.62 8.44 15.93
N ILE A 682 25.28 8.43 14.65
CA ILE A 682 26.26 8.71 13.58
C ILE A 682 26.55 10.20 13.41
N HIS A 683 25.58 11.10 13.69
CA HIS A 683 25.76 12.56 13.55
C HIS A 683 26.56 13.18 14.70
N ASN A 684 26.49 12.55 15.89
CA ASN A 684 27.23 13.01 17.06
C ASN A 684 28.55 12.26 17.25
N ASN A 685 29.04 11.54 16.22
CA ASN A 685 30.28 10.78 16.28
C ASN A 685 31.43 11.54 15.63
N ASP A 686 32.25 12.23 16.45
CA ASP A 686 33.35 13.04 15.98
C ASP A 686 34.43 12.23 15.26
N LEU A 687 34.71 10.97 15.66
CA LEU A 687 35.66 10.09 14.99
C LEU A 687 35.20 9.72 13.58
N ARG A 688 33.91 9.57 13.40
CA ARG A 688 33.32 9.33 12.08
C ARG A 688 33.44 10.57 11.19
N ASP A 689 33.16 11.73 11.75
CA ASP A 689 33.29 13.01 11.04
C ASP A 689 34.73 13.29 10.67
N GLU A 690 35.72 12.97 11.54
CA GLU A 690 37.15 13.06 11.23
C GLU A 690 37.53 12.18 10.05
N GLN A 691 37.02 10.94 10.01
CA GLN A 691 37.26 10.05 8.87
C GLN A 691 36.70 10.65 7.56
N ILE A 692 35.46 11.24 7.60
CA ILE A 692 34.88 11.90 6.44
C ILE A 692 35.73 13.08 5.98
N ILE A 693 36.13 13.93 6.92
CA ILE A 693 36.93 15.13 6.63
C ILE A 693 38.29 14.77 6.02
N GLU A 694 38.97 13.78 6.56
CA GLU A 694 40.26 13.34 6.03
C GLU A 694 40.14 12.74 4.63
N ASP A 695 39.09 11.95 4.37
CA ASP A 695 38.80 11.43 3.03
C ASP A 695 38.49 12.55 2.02
N VAL A 696 37.73 13.57 2.44
CA VAL A 696 37.43 14.76 1.60
C VAL A 696 38.68 15.57 1.32
N LYS A 697 39.54 15.80 2.31
CA LYS A 697 40.80 16.51 2.19
C LYS A 697 41.72 15.79 1.17
N ASN A 698 41.86 14.47 1.29
CA ASN A 698 42.66 13.67 0.37
C ASN A 698 42.10 13.74 -1.06
N CYS A 699 40.79 13.68 -1.23
CA CYS A 699 40.11 13.83 -2.50
C CYS A 699 40.41 15.21 -3.15
N VAL A 700 40.35 16.29 -2.39
CA VAL A 700 40.66 17.65 -2.87
C VAL A 700 42.12 17.76 -3.25
N SER A 701 43.06 17.17 -2.47
CA SER A 701 44.48 17.16 -2.78
C SER A 701 44.82 16.40 -4.08
N GLU A 702 43.98 15.44 -4.48
CA GLU A 702 44.05 14.72 -5.76
C GLU A 702 43.42 15.53 -6.92
N GLY A 703 43.04 16.81 -6.71
CA GLY A 703 42.45 17.69 -7.72
C GLY A 703 40.99 17.40 -8.05
N ARG A 704 40.28 16.62 -7.22
CA ARG A 704 38.88 16.29 -7.45
C ARG A 704 37.93 17.32 -6.86
N THR A 705 36.68 17.27 -7.31
CA THR A 705 35.61 18.18 -6.86
C THR A 705 34.51 17.40 -6.11
N PRO A 706 34.62 17.32 -4.79
CA PRO A 706 33.69 16.53 -3.97
C PRO A 706 32.36 17.22 -3.69
N VAL A 707 31.30 16.40 -3.55
CA VAL A 707 30.06 16.77 -2.88
C VAL A 707 29.87 15.89 -1.65
N VAL A 708 29.60 16.51 -0.50
CA VAL A 708 29.35 15.84 0.78
C VAL A 708 27.86 15.94 1.11
N LEU A 709 27.17 14.78 1.15
CA LEU A 709 25.73 14.73 1.40
C LEU A 709 25.42 14.25 2.81
N SER A 710 24.70 15.06 3.57
CA SER A 710 24.05 14.67 4.81
C SER A 710 22.53 14.76 4.69
N ARG A 711 21.81 13.95 5.46
CA ARG A 711 20.35 14.03 5.58
C ARG A 711 19.90 15.20 6.47
N TYR A 712 20.74 15.60 7.43
CA TYR A 712 20.40 16.57 8.47
C TYR A 712 21.16 17.86 8.29
N LYS A 713 20.46 18.97 8.48
CA LYS A 713 20.98 20.32 8.33
C LYS A 713 22.15 20.58 9.27
N ASP A 714 21.96 20.29 10.56
CA ASP A 714 22.95 20.58 11.61
C ASP A 714 24.26 19.81 11.36
N HIS A 715 24.17 18.56 10.86
CA HIS A 715 25.34 17.79 10.46
C HIS A 715 26.01 18.35 9.21
N SER A 716 25.23 18.85 8.24
CA SER A 716 25.81 19.53 7.05
C SER A 716 26.54 20.80 7.44
N GLU A 717 25.97 21.61 8.35
CA GLU A 717 26.60 22.83 8.88
C GLU A 717 27.88 22.51 9.64
N LYS A 718 27.87 21.48 10.51
CA LYS A 718 29.06 21.00 11.24
C LYS A 718 30.18 20.59 10.28
N LEU A 719 29.88 19.78 9.27
CA LEU A 719 30.87 19.36 8.26
C LEU A 719 31.37 20.54 7.42
N TYR A 720 30.49 21.46 7.05
CA TYR A 720 30.86 22.67 6.32
C TYR A 720 31.86 23.52 7.09
N GLU A 721 31.61 23.83 8.39
CA GLU A 721 32.52 24.61 9.24
C GLU A 721 33.91 23.95 9.34
N ARG A 722 33.96 22.63 9.46
CA ARG A 722 35.23 21.88 9.55
C ARG A 722 35.97 21.76 8.24
N LEU A 723 35.28 21.85 7.09
CA LEU A 723 35.88 21.72 5.74
C LEU A 723 36.34 23.05 5.17
N LYS A 724 35.99 24.20 5.75
CA LYS A 724 36.31 25.56 5.20
C LYS A 724 37.78 25.82 4.86
N SER A 725 38.70 25.20 5.59
CA SER A 725 40.15 25.42 5.42
C SER A 725 40.81 24.48 4.42
N TYR A 726 40.07 23.53 3.83
CA TYR A 726 40.64 22.48 2.99
C TYR A 726 40.44 22.66 1.49
N ALA A 727 39.77 23.75 1.05
CA ALA A 727 39.63 24.13 -0.34
C ALA A 727 39.60 25.65 -0.51
N ASP A 728 39.91 26.16 -1.70
CA ASP A 728 39.79 27.59 -2.03
C ASP A 728 38.35 28.11 -1.87
N TYR A 729 37.37 27.24 -2.22
CA TYR A 729 35.94 27.54 -2.11
C TYR A 729 35.19 26.40 -1.48
N VAL A 730 34.40 26.71 -0.46
CA VAL A 730 33.48 25.73 0.17
C VAL A 730 32.10 26.33 0.18
N PHE A 731 31.15 25.60 -0.39
CA PHE A 731 29.75 26.02 -0.48
C PHE A 731 28.85 25.17 0.41
N LEU A 732 27.84 25.80 1.03
CA LEU A 732 26.81 25.10 1.81
C LEU A 732 25.44 25.32 1.19
N MET A 733 24.74 24.22 0.89
CA MET A 733 23.39 24.23 0.34
C MET A 733 22.45 23.40 1.21
N THR A 734 21.50 24.05 1.88
CA THR A 734 20.54 23.39 2.77
C THR A 734 19.09 23.74 2.41
N GLY A 735 18.12 22.94 2.91
CA GLY A 735 16.69 23.18 2.66
C GLY A 735 16.14 24.51 3.18
N ASN A 736 16.88 25.23 4.00
CA ASN A 736 16.48 26.56 4.51
C ASN A 736 16.82 27.70 3.54
N ASN A 737 17.68 27.43 2.57
CA ASN A 737 18.01 28.44 1.57
C ASN A 737 16.80 28.70 0.66
N SER A 738 16.50 29.95 0.39
CA SER A 738 15.47 30.31 -0.59
C SER A 738 15.92 29.91 -2.01
N LYS A 739 14.96 29.76 -2.94
CA LYS A 739 15.28 29.48 -4.36
C LYS A 739 16.26 30.50 -4.96
N LYS A 740 16.19 31.78 -4.54
CA LYS A 740 17.09 32.85 -4.97
C LYS A 740 18.51 32.64 -4.46
N GLU A 741 18.67 32.18 -3.23
CA GLU A 741 19.97 31.86 -2.64
C GLU A 741 20.59 30.63 -3.30
N HIS A 742 19.80 29.56 -3.56
CA HIS A 742 20.29 28.41 -4.30
C HIS A 742 20.84 28.79 -5.68
N ARG A 743 20.11 29.63 -6.42
CA ARG A 743 20.56 30.13 -7.72
C ARG A 743 21.86 30.93 -7.60
N LYS A 744 21.94 31.80 -6.59
CA LYS A 744 23.16 32.58 -6.31
C LYS A 744 24.35 31.67 -5.99
N ILE A 745 24.17 30.60 -5.22
CA ILE A 745 25.24 29.64 -4.91
C ILE A 745 25.70 28.94 -6.19
N LEU A 746 24.79 28.47 -7.03
CA LEU A 746 25.13 27.83 -8.31
C LEU A 746 25.85 28.78 -9.25
N ASP A 747 25.45 30.06 -9.33
CA ASP A 747 26.12 31.08 -10.11
C ASP A 747 27.54 31.33 -9.60
N GLN A 748 27.74 31.39 -8.29
CA GLN A 748 29.06 31.51 -7.66
C GLN A 748 29.95 30.28 -7.96
N MET A 749 29.41 29.09 -7.83
CA MET A 749 30.12 27.83 -8.17
C MET A 749 30.56 27.80 -9.64
N SER A 750 29.72 28.29 -10.54
CA SER A 750 30.04 28.34 -12.00
C SER A 750 31.14 29.33 -12.34
N GLN A 751 31.38 30.34 -11.51
CA GLN A 751 32.42 31.33 -11.67
C GLN A 751 33.79 30.90 -11.12
N VAL A 752 33.85 29.78 -10.38
CA VAL A 752 35.10 29.24 -9.84
C VAL A 752 35.99 28.70 -10.98
N ASN A 753 37.21 29.24 -11.14
CA ASN A 753 38.16 28.78 -12.13
C ASN A 753 38.51 27.29 -11.94
N ASN A 754 38.83 26.58 -13.00
CA ASN A 754 39.15 25.16 -12.99
C ASN A 754 40.41 24.79 -12.18
N ASP A 755 41.35 25.74 -12.05
CA ASP A 755 42.58 25.61 -11.26
C ASP A 755 42.38 25.76 -9.75
N LYS A 756 41.15 26.17 -9.31
CA LYS A 756 40.83 26.36 -7.92
C LYS A 756 40.05 25.15 -7.35
N SER A 757 40.42 24.76 -6.14
CA SER A 757 39.74 23.69 -5.43
C SER A 757 38.36 24.11 -4.90
N MET A 758 37.41 23.19 -4.92
CA MET A 758 36.02 23.47 -4.51
C MET A 758 35.39 22.26 -3.80
N ILE A 759 34.65 22.51 -2.72
CA ILE A 759 33.82 21.52 -1.98
C ILE A 759 32.38 22.03 -1.95
N LEU A 760 31.43 21.13 -2.22
CA LEU A 760 30.02 21.37 -1.96
C LEU A 760 29.56 20.51 -0.77
N VAL A 761 29.00 21.12 0.27
CA VAL A 761 28.30 20.42 1.34
C VAL A 761 26.82 20.69 1.19
N ALA A 762 25.98 19.65 1.14
CA ALA A 762 24.54 19.81 0.89
C ALA A 762 23.69 18.81 1.66
N THR A 763 22.39 19.16 1.83
CA THR A 763 21.39 18.19 2.26
C THR A 763 20.93 17.33 1.08
N GLY A 764 20.78 16.02 1.30
CA GLY A 764 20.52 15.04 0.23
C GLY A 764 19.29 15.34 -0.63
N SER A 765 18.24 15.95 -0.06
CA SER A 765 17.03 16.36 -0.80
C SER A 765 17.29 17.39 -1.90
N LEU A 766 18.29 18.26 -1.74
CA LEU A 766 18.60 19.33 -2.70
C LEU A 766 19.38 18.83 -3.92
N VAL A 767 20.20 17.81 -3.74
CA VAL A 767 20.96 17.20 -4.85
C VAL A 767 20.09 16.18 -5.60
N GLY A 768 18.94 15.79 -5.03
CA GLY A 768 18.00 14.81 -5.61
C GLY A 768 17.23 15.34 -6.82
N GLU A 769 16.66 16.56 -6.78
CA GLU A 769 15.78 17.10 -7.82
C GLU A 769 16.27 18.48 -8.31
N GLY A 770 16.40 18.63 -9.64
CA GLY A 770 16.72 19.91 -10.27
C GLY A 770 18.16 20.40 -10.14
N PHE A 771 19.03 19.71 -9.40
CA PHE A 771 20.44 20.09 -9.26
C PHE A 771 21.29 19.57 -10.43
N ASP A 772 22.06 20.44 -11.09
CA ASP A 772 22.95 20.10 -12.20
C ASP A 772 24.26 20.91 -12.13
N PHE A 773 25.36 20.22 -11.81
CA PHE A 773 26.68 20.82 -11.80
C PHE A 773 27.75 19.84 -12.33
N PRO A 774 28.14 19.92 -13.61
CA PRO A 774 28.97 18.93 -14.31
C PRO A 774 30.34 18.67 -13.72
N ARG A 775 30.99 19.68 -13.09
CA ARG A 775 32.33 19.58 -12.51
C ARG A 775 32.46 18.60 -11.36
N LEU A 776 31.35 18.32 -10.59
CA LEU A 776 31.38 17.37 -9.48
C LEU A 776 31.69 15.94 -9.95
N ASP A 777 32.61 15.27 -9.30
CA ASP A 777 33.11 13.94 -9.70
C ASP A 777 33.21 12.94 -8.53
N THR A 778 33.10 13.41 -7.30
CA THR A 778 33.20 12.55 -6.12
C THR A 778 32.05 12.81 -5.13
N LEU A 779 31.37 11.73 -4.70
CA LEU A 779 30.28 11.75 -3.74
C LEU A 779 30.71 11.16 -2.40
N PHE A 780 30.52 11.91 -1.33
CA PHE A 780 30.65 11.44 0.04
C PHE A 780 29.27 11.29 0.67
N MET A 781 28.83 10.04 0.90
CA MET A 781 27.54 9.77 1.57
C MET A 781 27.70 9.84 3.08
N ALA A 782 27.77 11.05 3.64
CA ALA A 782 27.95 11.25 5.08
C ALA A 782 26.80 10.71 5.93
N THR A 783 25.59 10.56 5.36
CA THR A 783 24.47 9.85 5.99
C THR A 783 24.05 8.66 5.13
N PRO A 784 23.96 7.42 5.68
CA PRO A 784 23.54 6.26 4.93
C PRO A 784 22.12 6.37 4.39
N VAL A 785 21.92 5.96 3.13
CA VAL A 785 20.61 5.81 2.50
C VAL A 785 20.32 4.35 2.21
N SER A 786 19.04 3.94 2.24
CA SER A 786 18.65 2.54 2.03
C SER A 786 18.12 2.25 0.63
N PHE A 787 17.65 3.28 -0.09
CA PHE A 787 16.95 3.11 -1.34
C PHE A 787 17.89 3.20 -2.55
N ARG A 788 17.87 2.15 -3.38
CA ARG A 788 18.69 2.03 -4.58
C ARG A 788 18.53 3.23 -5.53
N GLY A 789 17.28 3.67 -5.77
CA GLY A 789 16.99 4.77 -6.69
C GLY A 789 17.64 6.10 -6.29
N VAL A 790 17.79 6.37 -4.98
CA VAL A 790 18.47 7.58 -4.49
C VAL A 790 19.97 7.53 -4.81
N VAL A 791 20.60 6.37 -4.64
CA VAL A 791 22.03 6.19 -4.99
C VAL A 791 22.24 6.34 -6.49
N GLU A 792 21.38 5.73 -7.30
CA GLU A 792 21.42 5.86 -8.78
C GLU A 792 21.19 7.32 -9.22
N GLN A 793 20.29 8.04 -8.54
CA GLN A 793 20.04 9.45 -8.81
C GLN A 793 21.24 10.33 -8.47
N TYR A 794 21.87 10.13 -7.32
CA TYR A 794 23.08 10.86 -6.93
C TYR A 794 24.25 10.55 -7.86
N ALA A 795 24.51 9.28 -8.15
CA ALA A 795 25.54 8.87 -9.10
C ALA A 795 25.28 9.44 -10.51
N GLY A 796 24.02 9.45 -10.94
CA GLY A 796 23.61 10.01 -12.23
C GLY A 796 23.83 11.53 -12.35
N ARG A 797 23.77 12.29 -11.25
CA ARG A 797 24.09 13.73 -11.22
C ARG A 797 25.58 13.98 -11.41
N LEU A 798 26.43 13.11 -10.86
CA LEU A 798 27.87 13.17 -11.06
C LEU A 798 28.29 12.72 -12.45
N ASN A 799 27.49 11.88 -13.13
CA ASN A 799 27.80 11.34 -14.45
C ASN A 799 27.44 12.33 -15.60
N ARG A 800 27.86 13.59 -15.44
CA ARG A 800 27.76 14.63 -16.45
C ARG A 800 29.09 14.74 -17.20
N ASP A 801 28.98 14.98 -18.49
CA ASP A 801 30.15 15.22 -19.33
C ASP A 801 30.86 16.49 -18.86
N TYR A 802 32.14 16.35 -18.52
CA TYR A 802 33.03 17.43 -18.16
C TYR A 802 34.46 17.11 -18.61
N ALA A 803 35.16 18.09 -19.17
CA ALA A 803 36.48 17.90 -19.73
C ALA A 803 37.45 17.35 -18.65
N GLY A 804 38.10 16.22 -18.94
CA GLY A 804 39.06 15.58 -18.05
C GLY A 804 38.44 14.62 -16.99
N LYS A 805 37.13 14.38 -16.98
CA LYS A 805 36.51 13.46 -16.08
C LYS A 805 36.57 12.00 -16.58
N GLU A 806 37.43 11.18 -15.98
CA GLU A 806 37.63 9.76 -16.34
C GLU A 806 36.79 8.79 -15.50
N ASN A 807 36.49 9.19 -14.29
CA ASN A 807 35.74 8.33 -13.35
C ASN A 807 34.92 9.15 -12.34
N VAL A 808 33.94 8.52 -11.78
CA VAL A 808 33.13 9.02 -10.68
C VAL A 808 33.38 8.13 -9.46
N ILE A 809 33.66 8.74 -8.30
CA ILE A 809 33.95 8.01 -7.06
C ILE A 809 32.80 8.24 -6.05
N ILE A 810 32.40 7.18 -5.39
CA ILE A 810 31.42 7.21 -4.29
C ILE A 810 32.08 6.67 -3.04
N TYR A 811 32.22 7.49 -2.01
CA TYR A 811 32.61 7.09 -0.66
C TYR A 811 31.36 6.71 0.13
N ASP A 812 31.21 5.43 0.44
CA ASP A 812 30.09 4.88 1.20
C ASP A 812 30.51 4.53 2.63
N TYR A 813 30.11 5.34 3.61
CA TYR A 813 30.42 5.10 5.02
C TYR A 813 29.54 4.03 5.61
N VAL A 814 30.17 2.90 6.00
CA VAL A 814 29.51 1.68 6.45
C VAL A 814 29.59 1.56 7.97
N ASP A 815 28.47 1.80 8.63
CA ASP A 815 28.32 1.73 10.08
C ASP A 815 27.78 0.33 10.47
N ASN A 816 28.55 -0.73 10.20
CA ASN A 816 28.12 -2.14 10.29
C ASN A 816 27.83 -2.64 11.71
N HIS A 817 28.31 -1.95 12.75
CA HIS A 817 28.00 -2.27 14.15
C HIS A 817 26.62 -1.75 14.61
N VAL A 818 25.90 -1.03 13.75
CA VAL A 818 24.51 -0.62 13.96
C VAL A 818 23.63 -1.37 12.95
N PRO A 819 22.86 -2.39 13.36
CA PRO A 819 22.15 -3.31 12.44
C PRO A 819 21.25 -2.64 11.41
N MET A 820 20.64 -1.48 11.76
CA MET A 820 19.85 -0.70 10.82
C MET A 820 20.71 -0.24 9.63
N PHE A 821 21.92 0.28 9.88
CA PHE A 821 22.81 0.78 8.84
C PHE A 821 23.51 -0.34 8.08
N ASP A 822 23.80 -1.46 8.74
CA ASP A 822 24.29 -2.68 8.08
C ASP A 822 23.27 -3.19 7.07
N ASN A 823 22.01 -3.32 7.46
CA ASN A 823 20.91 -3.66 6.54
C ASN A 823 20.76 -2.67 5.37
N MET A 824 20.95 -1.37 5.62
CA MET A 824 20.96 -0.36 4.56
C MET A 824 22.14 -0.57 3.59
N TYR A 825 23.32 -0.89 4.11
CA TYR A 825 24.49 -1.18 3.29
C TYR A 825 24.28 -2.42 2.42
N MET A 826 23.75 -3.51 2.97
CA MET A 826 23.43 -4.72 2.21
C MET A 826 22.45 -4.46 1.04
N LYS A 827 21.52 -3.52 1.22
CA LYS A 827 20.61 -3.07 0.13
C LYS A 827 21.36 -2.26 -0.93
N ARG A 828 22.32 -1.37 -0.53
CA ARG A 828 23.16 -0.61 -1.47
C ARG A 828 24.11 -1.47 -2.26
N LEU A 829 24.69 -2.51 -1.66
CA LEU A 829 25.55 -3.49 -2.35
C LEU A 829 24.89 -4.11 -3.58
N LYS A 830 23.56 -4.34 -3.51
CA LYS A 830 22.77 -4.82 -4.68
C LYS A 830 22.65 -3.77 -5.79
N ALA A 831 22.80 -2.47 -5.46
CA ALA A 831 22.78 -1.39 -6.43
C ALA A 831 24.13 -1.18 -7.09
N TYR A 832 25.23 -1.48 -6.41
CA TYR A 832 26.60 -1.35 -6.93
C TYR A 832 26.99 -2.49 -7.88
N LYS A 833 26.32 -3.66 -7.77
CA LYS A 833 26.46 -4.79 -8.69
C LYS A 833 25.67 -4.59 -9.98
#